data_19428f4ff4affb2bad68fb1d5c3b9521
#
_entry.id   19428f4ff4affb2bad68fb1d5c3b9521
#
_cell.length_a   1.000
_cell.length_b   1.000
_cell.length_c   1.000
_cell.angle_alpha   90.00
_cell.angle_beta   90.00
_cell.angle_gamma   90.00
#
_symmetry.space_group_name_H-M   'P 1'
#
loop_
_entity.id
_entity.type
_entity.pdbx_description
1 polymer ?
#
loop_
_entity_poly.entity_id
_entity_poly.type
_entity_poly.pdbx_seq_one_letter_code
_entity_poly.pdbx_strand_id
1 'polypeptide(L)'
;MIRNVAIIGAGNMGSGIAQKSAQENFNVQMVDREQEWVDRGRQTIDKFLDEAIERRIFRPEQAEEIKSRITGVVGHENVSDETELVIEAVFEDFDLKQQIFSSLDSTCGEGTILATNTSSLSVNELAKSTGRPDRFVGLHWFFHPAKNRLVEIVPAESTSKETMDAVEQYCKAMGKVVIVCKDRPGFVVNRFFVPWINEACHLMQEGVATAAQIDAICCKAFRIGLGPFGLMNLTGPSIALHASDYLSEQLSVPRFRGADNMRELVAEGAMWEIGEDADCDEETAKAVTERMMGQIFSVCSQIVEEDICSMEDVDRGAKVGLRWTQGPFELANRIGVAEASRMATRYADLAGLSIPDWMSHREEPFEFSYVDVGIEGSVATVLINRPEAMNALNVTLVAQLDATIAELNSRSDIDTIVLEGAGKAFVAGADVKFFVDKIRGDAFPEIDQFTRDGHVLLNRIEDSPHTTIALTTGLALGGGLELALSCDYRVGTERTMLRFPETSIGIYPGLGGTQRSARVCGVEAARYAVLAGNFLDPGSALALGFVTHLVDVSEIPETIGKLSSKGKPEHKYPAEPQDPSHPIAAMSRDFYSDSNMEAILAGRAPEGFDPEDKNVSRQLRALSRAAPASIRLASRLLDSTRTTDLASGLELELDALDEIFSTSDALEGLSALIEGRRPEYKGS
;
A
#
# COMPACT_ATOMS: atom_id res chain seq x y z
N MET A 1 -13.29 0.01 18.49
CA MET A 1 -12.34 0.63 17.51
C MET A 1 -11.48 1.63 18.25
N ILE A 2 -10.16 1.59 18.06
CA ILE A 2 -9.19 2.52 18.69
C ILE A 2 -9.47 3.94 18.22
N ARG A 3 -9.55 4.89 19.18
CA ARG A 3 -9.68 6.34 18.96
C ARG A 3 -8.64 7.13 19.75
N ASN A 4 -8.31 6.66 20.95
CA ASN A 4 -7.40 7.31 21.88
C ASN A 4 -6.09 6.52 21.97
N VAL A 5 -4.98 7.14 21.62
CA VAL A 5 -3.66 6.51 21.54
C VAL A 5 -2.68 7.27 22.43
N ALA A 6 -1.88 6.57 23.20
CA ALA A 6 -0.75 7.15 23.92
C ALA A 6 0.58 6.67 23.29
N ILE A 7 1.50 7.60 23.06
CA ILE A 7 2.83 7.32 22.54
C ILE A 7 3.85 7.63 23.62
N ILE A 8 4.52 6.60 24.13
CA ILE A 8 5.52 6.73 25.18
C ILE A 8 6.90 6.92 24.57
N GLY A 9 7.48 8.10 24.80
CA GLY A 9 8.70 8.58 24.18
C GLY A 9 8.41 9.65 23.12
N ALA A 10 8.91 10.88 23.31
CA ALA A 10 8.73 12.01 22.41
C ALA A 10 9.97 12.22 21.48
N GLY A 11 10.80 11.20 21.31
CA GLY A 11 11.93 11.20 20.39
C GLY A 11 11.51 11.15 18.91
N ASN A 12 12.47 10.94 17.99
CA ASN A 12 12.21 10.94 16.54
C ASN A 12 11.15 9.93 16.11
N MET A 13 11.14 8.74 16.70
CA MET A 13 10.15 7.71 16.38
C MET A 13 8.80 8.07 16.97
N GLY A 14 8.73 8.36 18.28
CA GLY A 14 7.48 8.63 18.96
C GLY A 14 6.79 9.89 18.44
N SER A 15 7.51 11.00 18.20
CA SER A 15 6.93 12.21 17.60
C SER A 15 6.37 11.94 16.18
N GLY A 16 7.07 11.12 15.39
CA GLY A 16 6.60 10.73 14.05
C GLY A 16 5.36 9.83 14.07
N ILE A 17 5.26 8.90 15.05
CA ILE A 17 4.07 8.06 15.26
C ILE A 17 2.90 8.94 15.75
N ALA A 18 3.15 9.84 16.71
CA ALA A 18 2.15 10.77 17.22
C ALA A 18 1.59 11.67 16.12
N GLN A 19 2.47 12.28 15.32
CA GLN A 19 2.07 13.10 14.16
C GLN A 19 1.19 12.28 13.20
N LYS A 20 1.63 11.08 12.84
CA LYS A 20 0.88 10.24 11.87
C LYS A 20 -0.48 9.83 12.42
N SER A 21 -0.58 9.45 13.70
CA SER A 21 -1.84 9.12 14.34
C SER A 21 -2.82 10.30 14.34
N ALA A 22 -2.35 11.48 14.74
CA ALA A 22 -3.17 12.70 14.73
C ALA A 22 -3.62 13.11 13.32
N GLN A 23 -2.76 12.91 12.32
CA GLN A 23 -3.08 13.15 10.90
C GLN A 23 -4.22 12.25 10.40
N GLU A 24 -4.35 11.05 10.94
CA GLU A 24 -5.41 10.09 10.59
C GLU A 24 -6.58 10.12 11.58
N ASN A 25 -6.77 11.25 12.27
CA ASN A 25 -7.89 11.58 13.15
C ASN A 25 -7.95 10.84 14.50
N PHE A 26 -6.83 10.28 14.97
CA PHE A 26 -6.75 9.75 16.34
C PHE A 26 -6.46 10.88 17.34
N ASN A 27 -7.00 10.75 18.55
CA ASN A 27 -6.60 11.58 19.68
C ASN A 27 -5.31 11.01 20.26
N VAL A 28 -4.29 11.84 20.46
CA VAL A 28 -2.95 11.37 20.80
C VAL A 28 -2.45 12.03 22.08
N GLN A 29 -2.04 11.22 23.05
CA GLN A 29 -1.19 11.65 24.14
C GLN A 29 0.27 11.32 23.79
N MET A 30 1.09 12.35 23.61
CA MET A 30 2.54 12.19 23.44
C MET A 30 3.21 12.37 24.80
N VAL A 31 3.80 11.30 25.31
CA VAL A 31 4.24 11.16 26.68
C VAL A 31 5.76 11.05 26.76
N ASP A 32 6.39 11.81 27.65
CA ASP A 32 7.79 11.60 28.00
C ASP A 32 8.02 11.88 29.50
N ARG A 33 9.17 11.51 30.05
CA ARG A 33 9.48 11.65 31.47
C ARG A 33 9.60 13.10 31.94
N GLU A 34 9.95 14.04 31.07
CA GLU A 34 10.20 15.44 31.36
C GLU A 34 9.57 16.37 30.33
N GLN A 35 9.13 17.55 30.72
CA GLN A 35 8.50 18.53 29.85
C GLN A 35 9.40 18.95 28.66
N GLU A 36 10.71 19.02 28.88
CA GLU A 36 11.67 19.39 27.83
C GLU A 36 11.60 18.44 26.64
N TRP A 37 11.48 17.11 26.87
CA TRP A 37 11.37 16.12 25.81
C TRP A 37 10.03 16.20 25.07
N VAL A 38 8.94 16.43 25.81
CA VAL A 38 7.63 16.65 25.23
C VAL A 38 7.65 17.89 24.31
N ASP A 39 8.27 18.97 24.75
CA ASP A 39 8.38 20.21 23.97
C ASP A 39 9.25 20.02 22.72
N ARG A 40 10.35 19.28 22.80
CA ARG A 40 11.18 18.89 21.65
C ARG A 40 10.41 18.04 20.64
N GLY A 41 9.62 17.10 21.12
CA GLY A 41 8.75 16.27 20.28
C GLY A 41 7.74 17.14 19.52
N ARG A 42 7.11 18.10 20.19
CA ARG A 42 6.21 19.08 19.55
C ARG A 42 6.92 19.93 18.50
N GLN A 43 8.10 20.48 18.82
CA GLN A 43 8.91 21.25 17.85
C GLN A 43 9.28 20.41 16.62
N THR A 44 9.57 19.12 16.81
CA THR A 44 9.84 18.20 15.69
C THR A 44 8.61 18.04 14.79
N ILE A 45 7.43 17.88 15.37
CA ILE A 45 6.16 17.79 14.64
C ILE A 45 5.87 19.09 13.90
N ASP A 46 6.02 20.24 14.57
CA ASP A 46 5.82 21.57 13.97
C ASP A 46 6.69 21.74 12.74
N LYS A 47 7.99 21.44 12.84
CA LYS A 47 8.92 21.52 11.72
C LYS A 47 8.49 20.66 10.53
N PHE A 48 8.06 19.42 10.76
CA PHE A 48 7.62 18.55 9.67
C PHE A 48 6.30 18.98 9.03
N LEU A 49 5.38 19.55 9.81
CA LEU A 49 4.13 20.11 9.28
C LEU A 49 4.39 21.39 8.48
N ASP A 50 5.29 22.26 8.93
CA ASP A 50 5.70 23.46 8.21
C ASP A 50 6.36 23.11 6.86
N GLU A 51 7.29 22.13 6.83
CA GLU A 51 7.84 21.61 5.58
C GLU A 51 6.76 21.06 4.64
N ALA A 52 5.72 20.40 5.20
CA ALA A 52 4.62 19.86 4.41
C ALA A 52 3.72 20.96 3.84
N ILE A 53 3.51 22.07 4.57
CA ILE A 53 2.80 23.27 4.08
C ILE A 53 3.59 23.91 2.94
N GLU A 54 4.91 24.13 3.10
CA GLU A 54 5.77 24.68 2.06
C GLU A 54 5.71 23.85 0.76
N ARG A 55 5.67 22.53 0.88
CA ARG A 55 5.53 21.58 -0.24
C ARG A 55 4.08 21.45 -0.74
N ARG A 56 3.13 22.18 -0.17
CA ARG A 56 1.69 22.13 -0.50
C ARG A 56 1.06 20.74 -0.32
N ILE A 57 1.58 19.95 0.61
CA ILE A 57 1.00 18.65 1.01
C ILE A 57 -0.19 18.89 1.94
N PHE A 58 -0.05 19.83 2.89
CA PHE A 58 -1.12 20.28 3.77
C PHE A 58 -1.41 21.76 3.58
N ARG A 59 -2.65 22.15 3.88
CA ARG A 59 -3.03 23.54 4.11
C ARG A 59 -2.74 23.90 5.56
N PRO A 60 -2.50 25.20 5.88
CA PRO A 60 -2.25 25.63 7.25
C PRO A 60 -3.33 25.16 8.24
N GLU A 61 -4.62 25.23 7.85
CA GLU A 61 -5.74 24.83 8.71
C GLU A 61 -5.69 23.33 9.04
N GLN A 62 -5.28 22.49 8.10
CA GLN A 62 -5.12 21.05 8.32
C GLN A 62 -3.96 20.76 9.30
N ALA A 63 -2.86 21.50 9.19
CA ALA A 63 -1.75 21.35 10.12
C ALA A 63 -2.15 21.72 11.56
N GLU A 64 -2.88 22.82 11.74
CA GLU A 64 -3.39 23.21 13.07
C GLU A 64 -4.40 22.18 13.62
N GLU A 65 -5.23 21.60 12.78
CA GLU A 65 -6.14 20.53 13.16
C GLU A 65 -5.39 19.27 13.63
N ILE A 66 -4.30 18.88 12.94
CA ILE A 66 -3.42 17.77 13.36
C ILE A 66 -2.80 18.09 14.73
N LYS A 67 -2.24 19.29 14.91
CA LYS A 67 -1.62 19.71 16.18
C LYS A 67 -2.63 19.69 17.34
N SER A 68 -3.87 20.09 17.09
CA SER A 68 -4.92 20.15 18.12
C SER A 68 -5.30 18.79 18.71
N ARG A 69 -5.03 17.70 17.96
CA ARG A 69 -5.28 16.31 18.42
C ARG A 69 -4.13 15.75 19.27
N ILE A 70 -3.01 16.48 19.41
CA ILE A 70 -1.84 16.00 20.17
C ILE A 70 -1.74 16.73 21.51
N THR A 71 -1.89 15.97 22.58
CA THR A 71 -1.70 16.46 23.94
C THR A 71 -0.35 15.96 24.47
N GLY A 72 0.50 16.89 24.97
CA GLY A 72 1.75 16.50 25.65
C GLY A 72 1.45 16.12 27.11
N VAL A 73 2.04 15.05 27.56
CA VAL A 73 1.88 14.51 28.93
C VAL A 73 3.25 14.21 29.51
N VAL A 74 3.49 14.58 30.77
CA VAL A 74 4.73 14.28 31.49
C VAL A 74 4.48 13.10 32.42
N GLY A 75 5.32 12.06 32.32
CA GLY A 75 5.21 10.83 33.11
C GLY A 75 4.18 9.85 32.54
N HIS A 76 4.59 8.61 32.34
CA HIS A 76 3.74 7.57 31.78
C HIS A 76 2.63 7.13 32.77
N GLU A 77 2.77 7.41 34.05
CA GLU A 77 1.75 7.24 35.07
C GLU A 77 0.54 8.19 34.91
N ASN A 78 0.65 9.20 34.06
CA ASN A 78 -0.40 10.18 33.76
C ASN A 78 -1.11 9.90 32.42
N VAL A 79 -0.88 8.73 31.82
CA VAL A 79 -1.67 8.28 30.66
C VAL A 79 -3.13 8.15 31.06
N SER A 80 -4.04 8.65 30.20
CA SER A 80 -5.48 8.59 30.47
C SER A 80 -5.97 7.14 30.50
N ASP A 81 -6.90 6.86 31.40
CA ASP A 81 -7.63 5.58 31.51
C ASP A 81 -8.56 5.31 30.31
N GLU A 82 -8.87 6.35 29.52
CA GLU A 82 -9.60 6.22 28.25
C GLU A 82 -8.69 5.78 27.07
N THR A 83 -7.39 5.59 27.30
CA THR A 83 -6.46 5.15 26.26
C THR A 83 -6.72 3.71 25.86
N GLU A 84 -6.91 3.47 24.57
CA GLU A 84 -7.22 2.14 24.00
C GLU A 84 -5.97 1.43 23.47
N LEU A 85 -4.96 2.21 23.03
CA LEU A 85 -3.69 1.70 22.53
C LEU A 85 -2.54 2.55 23.07
N VAL A 86 -1.56 1.89 23.69
CA VAL A 86 -0.26 2.50 24.03
C VAL A 86 0.79 1.96 23.10
N ILE A 87 1.60 2.85 22.50
CA ILE A 87 2.78 2.48 21.69
C ILE A 87 4.03 3.02 22.37
N GLU A 88 4.87 2.13 22.85
CA GLU A 88 6.15 2.47 23.45
C GLU A 88 7.21 2.66 22.36
N ALA A 89 7.94 3.79 22.41
CA ALA A 89 9.00 4.18 21.49
C ALA A 89 10.17 4.88 22.21
N VAL A 90 10.58 4.31 23.35
CA VAL A 90 11.74 4.78 24.15
C VAL A 90 13.03 4.10 23.68
N PHE A 91 14.14 4.33 24.39
CA PHE A 91 15.43 3.70 24.10
C PHE A 91 15.34 2.18 24.14
N GLU A 92 16.16 1.52 23.29
CA GLU A 92 16.20 0.07 23.12
C GLU A 92 16.96 -0.59 24.29
N ASP A 93 16.30 -0.63 25.44
CA ASP A 93 16.79 -1.23 26.68
C ASP A 93 15.69 -2.07 27.32
N PHE A 94 15.96 -3.34 27.54
CA PHE A 94 14.98 -4.32 28.00
C PHE A 94 14.44 -3.96 29.39
N ASP A 95 15.31 -3.63 30.33
CA ASP A 95 14.94 -3.37 31.72
C ASP A 95 14.09 -2.09 31.81
N LEU A 96 14.45 -1.07 31.04
CA LEU A 96 13.66 0.17 30.93
C LEU A 96 12.26 -0.10 30.39
N LYS A 97 12.16 -0.83 29.28
CA LYS A 97 10.86 -1.16 28.66
C LYS A 97 10.00 -2.01 29.60
N GLN A 98 10.59 -2.99 30.27
CA GLN A 98 9.91 -3.83 31.25
C GLN A 98 9.30 -3.00 32.41
N GLN A 99 10.08 -2.04 32.97
CA GLN A 99 9.60 -1.13 34.01
C GLN A 99 8.42 -0.27 33.52
N ILE A 100 8.52 0.29 32.32
CA ILE A 100 7.47 1.10 31.72
C ILE A 100 6.20 0.27 31.51
N PHE A 101 6.31 -0.93 30.94
CA PHE A 101 5.13 -1.79 30.71
C PHE A 101 4.49 -2.28 32.02
N SER A 102 5.26 -2.61 33.03
CA SER A 102 4.74 -2.96 34.35
C SER A 102 3.98 -1.79 34.99
N SER A 103 4.45 -0.57 34.82
CA SER A 103 3.77 0.63 35.30
C SER A 103 2.49 0.91 34.49
N LEU A 104 2.54 0.87 33.16
CA LEU A 104 1.38 1.05 32.28
C LEU A 104 0.28 0.01 32.53
N ASP A 105 0.68 -1.24 32.81
CA ASP A 105 -0.25 -2.30 33.17
C ASP A 105 -1.09 -1.97 34.41
N SER A 106 -0.51 -1.23 35.35
CA SER A 106 -1.15 -0.82 36.58
C SER A 106 -2.01 0.46 36.44
N THR A 107 -1.71 1.32 35.45
CA THR A 107 -2.33 2.65 35.30
C THR A 107 -3.37 2.72 34.17
N CYS A 108 -3.19 1.94 33.11
CA CYS A 108 -4.15 1.94 31.99
C CYS A 108 -5.37 1.05 32.28
N GLY A 109 -6.50 1.37 31.65
CA GLY A 109 -7.72 0.56 31.69
C GLY A 109 -7.47 -0.90 31.27
N GLU A 110 -8.28 -1.83 31.81
CA GLU A 110 -8.14 -3.28 31.51
C GLU A 110 -8.21 -3.60 30.00
N GLY A 111 -8.94 -2.78 29.22
CA GLY A 111 -9.11 -2.94 27.78
C GLY A 111 -7.95 -2.42 26.93
N THR A 112 -7.00 -1.71 27.51
CA THR A 112 -5.90 -1.07 26.78
C THR A 112 -4.95 -2.11 26.19
N ILE A 113 -4.64 -1.98 24.90
CA ILE A 113 -3.60 -2.74 24.22
C ILE A 113 -2.23 -2.07 24.46
N LEU A 114 -1.23 -2.85 24.82
CA LEU A 114 0.15 -2.39 25.00
C LEU A 114 0.99 -2.85 23.82
N ALA A 115 1.64 -1.90 23.13
CA ALA A 115 2.48 -2.20 21.98
C ALA A 115 3.90 -1.66 22.18
N THR A 116 4.91 -2.43 21.74
CA THR A 116 6.32 -1.99 21.72
C THR A 116 6.78 -1.70 20.31
N ASN A 117 7.51 -0.60 20.10
CA ASN A 117 8.18 -0.29 18.85
C ASN A 117 9.64 -0.82 18.84
N THR A 118 9.94 -1.85 19.60
CA THR A 118 11.25 -2.46 19.56
C THR A 118 11.64 -2.91 18.16
N SER A 119 12.90 -2.81 17.81
CA SER A 119 13.46 -3.31 16.56
C SER A 119 14.22 -4.65 16.72
N SER A 120 14.48 -5.06 17.96
CA SER A 120 15.40 -6.15 18.25
C SER A 120 15.04 -6.99 19.47
N LEU A 121 14.38 -6.43 20.49
CA LEU A 121 14.05 -7.15 21.71
C LEU A 121 12.87 -8.11 21.48
N SER A 122 12.87 -9.24 22.21
CA SER A 122 11.78 -10.21 22.13
C SER A 122 10.47 -9.63 22.66
N VAL A 123 9.46 -9.65 21.81
CA VAL A 123 8.09 -9.26 22.16
C VAL A 123 7.49 -10.22 23.18
N ASN A 124 7.80 -11.52 23.07
CA ASN A 124 7.40 -12.54 24.01
C ASN A 124 7.89 -12.27 25.43
N GLU A 125 9.18 -11.89 25.57
CA GLU A 125 9.76 -11.61 26.88
C GLU A 125 9.20 -10.30 27.48
N LEU A 126 8.98 -9.28 26.67
CA LEU A 126 8.37 -8.04 27.12
C LEU A 126 6.90 -8.25 27.53
N ALA A 127 6.13 -9.09 26.83
CA ALA A 127 4.76 -9.41 27.20
C ALA A 127 4.62 -10.00 28.60
N LYS A 128 5.61 -10.77 29.05
CA LYS A 128 5.65 -11.37 30.40
C LYS A 128 5.75 -10.34 31.53
N SER A 129 6.12 -9.09 31.23
CA SER A 129 6.20 -8.01 32.23
C SER A 129 4.86 -7.37 32.54
N THR A 130 3.76 -7.82 31.89
CA THR A 130 2.42 -7.31 32.08
C THR A 130 1.46 -8.40 32.57
N GLY A 131 0.36 -8.01 33.23
CA GLY A 131 -0.73 -8.90 33.60
C GLY A 131 -1.72 -9.19 32.47
N ARG A 132 -1.51 -8.59 31.28
CA ARG A 132 -2.37 -8.72 30.09
C ARG A 132 -1.60 -9.14 28.83
N PRO A 133 -0.88 -10.28 28.86
CA PRO A 133 -0.05 -10.70 27.72
C PRO A 133 -0.87 -11.00 26.44
N ASP A 134 -2.17 -11.26 26.56
CA ASP A 134 -3.13 -11.39 25.46
C ASP A 134 -3.41 -10.06 24.75
N ARG A 135 -3.11 -8.92 25.38
CA ARG A 135 -3.23 -7.55 24.88
C ARG A 135 -1.89 -6.89 24.64
N PHE A 136 -0.85 -7.69 24.43
CA PHE A 136 0.49 -7.20 24.14
C PHE A 136 0.93 -7.57 22.72
N VAL A 137 1.62 -6.64 22.01
CA VAL A 137 2.04 -6.85 20.61
C VAL A 137 3.26 -5.98 20.29
N GLY A 138 4.11 -6.44 19.38
CA GLY A 138 5.13 -5.62 18.72
C GLY A 138 4.53 -4.83 17.55
N LEU A 139 4.82 -3.54 17.49
CA LEU A 139 4.50 -2.66 16.36
C LEU A 139 5.78 -1.96 15.92
N HIS A 140 6.57 -2.63 15.08
CA HIS A 140 7.83 -2.10 14.61
C HIS A 140 7.63 -1.13 13.43
N TRP A 141 7.87 0.16 13.69
CA TRP A 141 7.75 1.24 12.72
C TRP A 141 9.10 1.56 12.12
N PHE A 142 9.11 1.85 10.83
CA PHE A 142 10.34 2.24 10.12
C PHE A 142 10.52 3.75 10.07
N PHE A 143 11.75 4.21 10.08
CA PHE A 143 12.09 5.63 9.95
C PHE A 143 11.73 6.13 8.53
N HIS A 144 11.13 7.27 8.35
CA HIS A 144 10.44 8.17 9.25
C HIS A 144 8.97 7.73 9.39
N PRO A 145 8.41 7.54 10.60
CA PRO A 145 7.09 6.93 10.77
C PRO A 145 5.95 7.61 10.02
N ALA A 146 5.98 8.94 9.87
CA ALA A 146 4.96 9.65 9.11
C ALA A 146 5.09 9.47 7.58
N LYS A 147 6.24 9.07 7.06
CA LYS A 147 6.54 8.96 5.62
C LYS A 147 6.69 7.51 5.15
N ASN A 148 7.30 6.66 5.95
CA ASN A 148 7.43 5.23 5.65
C ASN A 148 6.09 4.53 5.90
N ARG A 149 5.66 3.72 4.93
CA ARG A 149 4.35 3.07 5.03
C ARG A 149 4.40 1.70 5.68
N LEU A 150 5.57 1.11 5.89
CA LEU A 150 5.70 -0.22 6.47
C LEU A 150 5.53 -0.20 7.99
N VAL A 151 4.85 -1.24 8.49
CA VAL A 151 4.83 -1.63 9.91
C VAL A 151 4.90 -3.15 9.97
N GLU A 152 5.81 -3.69 10.78
CA GLU A 152 5.80 -5.09 11.15
C GLU A 152 4.98 -5.26 12.43
N ILE A 153 3.94 -6.09 12.37
CA ILE A 153 3.17 -6.52 13.54
C ILE A 153 3.74 -7.85 14.01
N VAL A 154 4.19 -7.86 15.24
CA VAL A 154 4.88 -9.01 15.86
C VAL A 154 4.06 -9.47 17.06
N PRO A 155 3.13 -10.44 16.90
CA PRO A 155 2.38 -10.97 18.01
C PRO A 155 3.29 -11.74 18.97
N ALA A 156 3.05 -11.60 20.27
CA ALA A 156 3.52 -12.56 21.25
C ALA A 156 2.72 -13.87 21.11
N GLU A 157 3.24 -14.98 21.62
CA GLU A 157 2.53 -16.27 21.62
C GLU A 157 1.16 -16.22 22.32
N SER A 158 1.01 -15.28 23.24
CA SER A 158 -0.22 -15.06 24.00
C SER A 158 -1.16 -14.02 23.38
N THR A 159 -0.74 -13.27 22.38
CA THR A 159 -1.55 -12.19 21.77
C THR A 159 -2.87 -12.75 21.24
N SER A 160 -3.99 -12.17 21.68
CA SER A 160 -5.32 -12.63 21.27
C SER A 160 -5.66 -12.20 19.84
N LYS A 161 -6.61 -12.91 19.22
CA LYS A 161 -7.13 -12.53 17.90
C LYS A 161 -7.76 -11.14 17.94
N GLU A 162 -8.48 -10.80 18.99
CA GLU A 162 -9.12 -9.49 19.18
C GLU A 162 -8.10 -8.36 19.20
N THR A 163 -6.94 -8.60 19.83
CA THR A 163 -5.82 -7.64 19.84
C THR A 163 -5.24 -7.48 18.45
N MET A 164 -5.01 -8.58 17.73
CA MET A 164 -4.50 -8.55 16.35
C MET A 164 -5.47 -7.80 15.43
N ASP A 165 -6.75 -8.13 15.45
CA ASP A 165 -7.77 -7.49 14.63
C ASP A 165 -7.83 -5.96 14.89
N ALA A 166 -7.76 -5.54 16.16
CA ALA A 166 -7.78 -4.13 16.53
C ALA A 166 -6.53 -3.36 16.04
N VAL A 167 -5.35 -3.97 16.15
CA VAL A 167 -4.08 -3.37 15.75
C VAL A 167 -3.95 -3.32 14.22
N GLU A 168 -4.38 -4.36 13.53
CA GLU A 168 -4.42 -4.36 12.06
C GLU A 168 -5.37 -3.27 11.53
N GLN A 169 -6.55 -3.12 12.13
CA GLN A 169 -7.48 -2.03 11.81
C GLN A 169 -6.86 -0.66 12.07
N TYR A 170 -6.15 -0.48 13.19
CA TYR A 170 -5.42 0.75 13.46
C TYR A 170 -4.37 1.03 12.39
N CYS A 171 -3.54 0.06 12.03
CA CYS A 171 -2.53 0.20 10.98
C CYS A 171 -3.14 0.48 9.60
N LYS A 172 -4.27 -0.18 9.27
CA LYS A 172 -5.04 0.10 8.04
C LYS A 172 -5.57 1.54 8.03
N ALA A 173 -6.12 1.99 9.16
CA ALA A 173 -6.58 3.36 9.33
C ALA A 173 -5.44 4.39 9.20
N MET A 174 -4.24 4.05 9.66
CA MET A 174 -3.01 4.83 9.47
C MET A 174 -2.50 4.83 8.02
N GLY A 175 -3.11 4.08 7.12
CA GLY A 175 -2.65 3.91 5.73
C GLY A 175 -1.33 3.16 5.64
N LYS A 176 -1.05 2.29 6.61
CA LYS A 176 0.15 1.46 6.64
C LYS A 176 -0.02 0.19 5.81
N VAL A 177 1.09 -0.28 5.32
CA VAL A 177 1.26 -1.62 4.77
C VAL A 177 1.81 -2.48 5.89
N VAL A 178 1.11 -3.57 6.19
CA VAL A 178 1.41 -4.44 7.32
C VAL A 178 2.11 -5.71 6.84
N ILE A 179 3.10 -6.14 7.61
CA ILE A 179 3.65 -7.49 7.61
C ILE A 179 3.38 -8.07 8.98
N VAL A 180 2.72 -9.21 9.05
CA VAL A 180 2.59 -9.98 10.29
C VAL A 180 3.70 -11.02 10.31
N CYS A 181 4.53 -11.01 11.36
CA CYS A 181 5.67 -11.91 11.43
C CYS A 181 5.89 -12.48 12.85
N LYS A 182 6.55 -13.62 12.93
CA LYS A 182 6.91 -14.22 14.22
C LYS A 182 7.98 -13.40 14.95
N ASP A 183 7.94 -13.43 16.28
CA ASP A 183 8.98 -12.87 17.16
C ASP A 183 10.29 -13.64 16.99
N ARG A 184 11.14 -13.15 16.10
CA ARG A 184 12.49 -13.68 15.82
C ARG A 184 13.48 -12.54 15.65
N PRO A 185 14.78 -12.75 15.95
CA PRO A 185 15.80 -11.70 15.86
C PRO A 185 15.81 -11.02 14.50
N GLY A 186 15.65 -9.69 14.50
CA GLY A 186 15.60 -8.85 13.29
C GLY A 186 14.27 -8.89 12.53
N PHE A 187 13.25 -9.57 13.08
CA PHE A 187 11.94 -9.75 12.46
C PHE A 187 12.05 -10.16 10.98
N VAL A 188 11.59 -9.34 10.05
CA VAL A 188 11.71 -9.60 8.61
C VAL A 188 12.78 -8.72 7.97
N VAL A 189 12.56 -7.40 7.99
CA VAL A 189 13.40 -6.48 7.19
C VAL A 189 14.80 -6.37 7.74
N ASN A 190 14.96 -6.16 9.04
CA ASN A 190 16.30 -6.02 9.63
C ASN A 190 17.10 -7.32 9.52
N ARG A 191 16.44 -8.49 9.52
CA ARG A 191 17.09 -9.79 9.42
C ARG A 191 17.87 -10.00 8.12
N PHE A 192 17.39 -9.49 6.99
CA PHE A 192 18.13 -9.56 5.73
C PHE A 192 18.91 -8.28 5.42
N PHE A 193 18.39 -7.14 5.84
CA PHE A 193 18.94 -5.84 5.47
C PHE A 193 20.22 -5.49 6.27
N VAL A 194 20.26 -5.76 7.58
CA VAL A 194 21.43 -5.47 8.40
C VAL A 194 22.66 -6.30 7.96
N PRO A 195 22.56 -7.62 7.73
CA PRO A 195 23.67 -8.37 7.14
C PRO A 195 24.07 -7.90 5.74
N TRP A 196 23.12 -7.35 4.93
CA TRP A 196 23.42 -6.82 3.61
C TRP A 196 24.34 -5.59 3.69
N ILE A 197 24.04 -4.62 4.56
CA ILE A 197 24.93 -3.46 4.75
C ILE A 197 26.27 -3.85 5.37
N ASN A 198 26.29 -4.82 6.28
CA ASN A 198 27.53 -5.33 6.86
C ASN A 198 28.39 -6.07 5.83
N GLU A 199 27.81 -6.82 4.90
CA GLU A 199 28.52 -7.52 3.84
C GLU A 199 29.22 -6.54 2.88
N ALA A 200 28.65 -5.35 2.64
CA ALA A 200 29.34 -4.27 1.92
C ALA A 200 30.62 -3.83 2.64
N CYS A 201 30.60 -3.74 3.97
CA CYS A 201 31.79 -3.42 4.77
C CYS A 201 32.84 -4.53 4.70
N HIS A 202 32.44 -5.80 4.71
CA HIS A 202 33.35 -6.93 4.50
C HIS A 202 34.01 -6.92 3.13
N LEU A 203 33.24 -6.65 2.06
CA LEU A 203 33.78 -6.53 0.70
C LEU A 203 34.87 -5.45 0.60
N MET A 204 34.61 -4.30 1.22
CA MET A 204 35.59 -3.21 1.28
C MET A 204 36.82 -3.60 2.13
N GLN A 205 36.63 -4.22 3.29
CA GLN A 205 37.71 -4.67 4.18
C GLN A 205 38.60 -5.74 3.51
N GLU A 206 38.00 -6.61 2.71
CA GLU A 206 38.69 -7.65 1.95
C GLU A 206 39.40 -7.10 0.69
N GLY A 207 39.27 -5.80 0.40
CA GLY A 207 39.89 -5.15 -0.75
C GLY A 207 39.27 -5.54 -2.11
N VAL A 208 38.05 -6.05 -2.12
CA VAL A 208 37.36 -6.42 -3.38
C VAL A 208 36.97 -5.19 -4.18
N ALA A 209 36.44 -4.15 -3.51
CA ALA A 209 36.06 -2.90 -4.15
C ALA A 209 36.05 -1.75 -3.13
N THR A 210 36.08 -0.51 -3.61
CA THR A 210 35.93 0.70 -2.81
C THR A 210 34.48 0.95 -2.42
N ALA A 211 34.23 1.83 -1.43
CA ALA A 211 32.85 2.22 -1.06
C ALA A 211 32.07 2.80 -2.24
N ALA A 212 32.67 3.64 -3.06
CA ALA A 212 32.05 4.22 -4.26
C ALA A 212 31.64 3.15 -5.28
N GLN A 213 32.52 2.19 -5.54
CA GLN A 213 32.28 1.08 -6.47
C GLN A 213 31.13 0.18 -5.94
N ILE A 214 31.17 -0.20 -4.65
CA ILE A 214 30.15 -1.04 -4.05
C ILE A 214 28.78 -0.35 -4.08
N ASP A 215 28.69 0.94 -3.73
CA ASP A 215 27.46 1.71 -3.79
C ASP A 215 26.90 1.77 -5.21
N ALA A 216 27.73 2.09 -6.21
CA ALA A 216 27.32 2.15 -7.60
C ALA A 216 26.82 0.80 -8.14
N ILE A 217 27.54 -0.28 -7.84
CA ILE A 217 27.19 -1.65 -8.23
C ILE A 217 25.85 -2.04 -7.57
N CYS A 218 25.69 -1.80 -6.26
CA CYS A 218 24.45 -2.09 -5.56
C CYS A 218 23.27 -1.28 -6.10
N CYS A 219 23.46 0.02 -6.36
CA CYS A 219 22.43 0.85 -6.97
C CYS A 219 21.94 0.28 -8.31
N LYS A 220 22.85 -0.19 -9.15
CA LYS A 220 22.53 -0.79 -10.45
C LYS A 220 21.89 -2.18 -10.30
N ALA A 221 22.48 -3.05 -9.48
CA ALA A 221 22.09 -4.44 -9.33
C ALA A 221 20.71 -4.60 -8.69
N PHE A 222 20.42 -3.85 -7.62
CA PHE A 222 19.15 -3.85 -6.88
C PHE A 222 18.17 -2.78 -7.40
N ARG A 223 18.57 -1.90 -8.33
CA ARG A 223 17.78 -0.76 -8.84
C ARG A 223 17.29 0.14 -7.71
N ILE A 224 18.19 0.52 -6.83
CA ILE A 224 17.95 1.38 -5.67
C ILE A 224 18.61 2.74 -5.85
N GLY A 225 18.08 3.76 -5.18
CA GLY A 225 18.59 5.14 -5.32
C GLY A 225 19.77 5.49 -4.44
N LEU A 226 20.11 4.63 -3.47
CA LEU A 226 21.20 4.88 -2.51
C LEU A 226 21.87 3.56 -2.14
N GLY A 227 23.18 3.48 -2.26
CA GLY A 227 23.96 2.29 -1.91
C GLY A 227 24.16 2.11 -0.40
N PRO A 228 24.75 0.99 0.04
CA PRO A 228 24.88 0.64 1.44
C PRO A 228 25.67 1.66 2.28
N PHE A 229 26.77 2.22 1.78
CA PHE A 229 27.57 3.22 2.50
C PHE A 229 26.86 4.57 2.59
N GLY A 230 26.24 5.03 1.48
CA GLY A 230 25.42 6.24 1.49
C GLY A 230 24.26 6.12 2.48
N LEU A 231 23.66 4.95 2.57
CA LEU A 231 22.55 4.68 3.48
C LEU A 231 23.02 4.65 4.94
N MET A 232 24.17 4.01 5.25
CA MET A 232 24.75 4.04 6.59
C MET A 232 25.11 5.47 7.04
N ASN A 233 25.60 6.31 6.11
CA ASN A 233 25.84 7.72 6.41
C ASN A 233 24.55 8.51 6.73
N LEU A 234 23.44 8.14 6.09
CA LEU A 234 22.15 8.78 6.35
C LEU A 234 21.53 8.34 7.70
N THR A 235 21.69 7.07 8.06
CA THR A 235 21.06 6.48 9.25
C THR A 235 21.96 6.48 10.49
N GLY A 236 23.26 6.55 10.32
CA GLY A 236 24.30 6.48 11.34
C GLY A 236 25.01 5.12 11.38
N PRO A 237 26.33 5.07 11.13
CA PRO A 237 27.09 3.81 11.16
C PRO A 237 27.03 3.06 12.50
N SER A 238 26.89 3.77 13.61
CA SER A 238 26.75 3.17 14.95
C SER A 238 25.50 2.30 15.10
N ILE A 239 24.39 2.69 14.45
CA ILE A 239 23.15 1.91 14.44
C ILE A 239 23.37 0.60 13.67
N ALA A 240 24.03 0.67 12.52
CA ALA A 240 24.36 -0.51 11.71
C ALA A 240 25.27 -1.48 12.46
N LEU A 241 26.30 -0.96 13.14
CA LEU A 241 27.23 -1.77 13.95
C LEU A 241 26.51 -2.50 15.09
N HIS A 242 25.71 -1.77 15.87
CA HIS A 242 24.98 -2.36 17.00
C HIS A 242 24.00 -3.45 16.53
N ALA A 243 23.26 -3.18 15.46
CA ALA A 243 22.32 -4.15 14.89
C ALA A 243 23.03 -5.40 14.32
N SER A 244 24.21 -5.23 13.71
CA SER A 244 25.02 -6.34 13.19
C SER A 244 25.52 -7.23 14.31
N ASP A 245 26.05 -6.66 15.40
CA ASP A 245 26.53 -7.40 16.56
C ASP A 245 25.38 -8.16 17.23
N TYR A 246 24.24 -7.50 17.43
CA TYR A 246 23.06 -8.14 17.99
C TYR A 246 22.61 -9.35 17.15
N LEU A 247 22.47 -9.20 15.83
CA LEU A 247 22.05 -10.31 14.97
C LEU A 247 23.08 -11.45 14.94
N SER A 248 24.38 -11.13 14.94
CA SER A 248 25.43 -12.14 15.01
C SER A 248 25.35 -12.99 16.28
N GLU A 249 25.09 -12.35 17.42
CA GLU A 249 24.97 -13.02 18.72
C GLU A 249 23.68 -13.87 18.76
N GLN A 250 22.53 -13.27 18.44
CA GLN A 250 21.23 -13.94 18.55
C GLN A 250 21.06 -15.11 17.58
N LEU A 251 21.63 -15.00 16.37
CA LEU A 251 21.54 -16.03 15.34
C LEU A 251 22.74 -17.00 15.36
N SER A 252 23.75 -16.72 16.19
CA SER A 252 25.02 -17.46 16.24
C SER A 252 25.70 -17.55 14.86
N VAL A 253 25.67 -16.47 14.08
CA VAL A 253 26.28 -16.36 12.75
C VAL A 253 27.43 -15.36 12.80
N PRO A 254 28.70 -15.84 12.89
CA PRO A 254 29.88 -14.96 13.05
C PRO A 254 30.03 -13.94 11.91
N ARG A 255 29.60 -14.28 10.68
CA ARG A 255 29.68 -13.37 9.53
C ARG A 255 28.81 -12.13 9.67
N PHE A 256 27.76 -12.18 10.50
CA PHE A 256 26.90 -11.03 10.75
C PHE A 256 27.48 -10.05 11.76
N ARG A 257 28.54 -10.44 12.51
CA ARG A 257 29.25 -9.51 13.40
C ARG A 257 29.76 -8.31 12.59
N GLY A 258 29.56 -7.11 13.13
CA GLY A 258 29.98 -5.88 12.47
C GLY A 258 31.44 -5.95 12.03
N ALA A 259 31.70 -5.61 10.77
CA ALA A 259 33.04 -5.66 10.19
C ALA A 259 34.03 -4.75 10.95
N ASP A 260 35.32 -5.10 10.99
CA ASP A 260 36.29 -4.37 11.79
C ASP A 260 36.47 -2.93 11.33
N ASN A 261 36.43 -2.66 9.99
CA ASN A 261 36.47 -1.31 9.44
C ASN A 261 35.24 -0.46 9.86
N MET A 262 34.07 -1.06 10.05
CA MET A 262 32.90 -0.36 10.59
C MET A 262 33.10 -0.05 12.09
N ARG A 263 33.72 -0.94 12.86
CA ARG A 263 34.04 -0.70 14.28
C ARG A 263 35.01 0.44 14.45
N GLU A 264 36.07 0.46 13.65
CA GLU A 264 37.09 1.52 13.64
C GLU A 264 36.44 2.86 13.33
N LEU A 265 35.63 2.91 12.26
CA LEU A 265 34.89 4.11 11.86
C LEU A 265 33.98 4.66 12.98
N VAL A 266 33.22 3.78 13.64
CA VAL A 266 32.32 4.16 14.73
C VAL A 266 33.11 4.62 15.96
N ALA A 267 34.22 3.98 16.26
CA ALA A 267 35.10 4.39 17.38
C ALA A 267 35.71 5.78 17.19
N GLU A 268 35.97 6.16 15.94
CA GLU A 268 36.45 7.50 15.56
C GLU A 268 35.32 8.55 15.48
N GLY A 269 34.04 8.14 15.55
CA GLY A 269 32.90 9.01 15.36
C GLY A 269 32.79 9.56 13.94
N ALA A 270 33.34 8.86 12.95
CA ALA A 270 33.44 9.26 11.56
C ALA A 270 32.27 8.73 10.72
N MET A 271 32.17 9.25 9.49
CA MET A 271 31.27 8.77 8.45
C MET A 271 32.10 8.14 7.32
N TRP A 272 31.47 7.27 6.52
CA TRP A 272 32.14 6.66 5.39
C TRP A 272 32.53 7.71 4.35
N GLU A 273 33.80 7.71 3.93
CA GLU A 273 34.27 8.45 2.77
C GLU A 273 33.94 7.63 1.50
N ILE A 274 32.90 8.03 0.78
CA ILE A 274 32.43 7.25 -0.37
C ILE A 274 33.29 7.51 -1.60
N GLY A 275 33.79 8.73 -1.81
CA GLY A 275 34.56 9.10 -3.00
C GLY A 275 33.66 9.28 -4.23
N GLU A 276 34.28 9.72 -5.36
CA GLU A 276 33.59 9.95 -6.64
C GLU A 276 33.89 8.88 -7.68
N ASP A 277 34.99 8.14 -7.55
CA ASP A 277 35.40 7.13 -8.51
C ASP A 277 34.67 5.80 -8.28
N ALA A 278 33.62 5.61 -9.06
CA ALA A 278 32.77 4.42 -9.04
C ALA A 278 33.11 3.43 -10.17
N ASP A 279 34.05 3.75 -11.05
CA ASP A 279 34.41 2.88 -12.17
C ASP A 279 35.15 1.63 -11.67
N CYS A 280 34.77 0.48 -12.21
CA CYS A 280 35.39 -0.81 -11.90
C CYS A 280 35.39 -1.73 -13.13
N ASP A 281 36.26 -2.73 -13.11
CA ASP A 281 36.22 -3.79 -14.13
C ASP A 281 35.03 -4.74 -13.95
N GLU A 282 34.77 -5.53 -14.98
CA GLU A 282 33.61 -6.45 -14.99
C GLU A 282 33.74 -7.58 -13.96
N GLU A 283 34.95 -8.02 -13.62
CA GLU A 283 35.21 -9.07 -12.64
C GLU A 283 34.87 -8.57 -11.22
N THR A 284 35.32 -7.37 -10.88
CA THR A 284 34.96 -6.69 -9.61
C THR A 284 33.46 -6.46 -9.51
N ALA A 285 32.82 -5.93 -10.55
CA ALA A 285 31.37 -5.70 -10.55
C ALA A 285 30.59 -7.01 -10.35
N LYS A 286 31.03 -8.10 -11.01
CA LYS A 286 30.44 -9.42 -10.85
C LYS A 286 30.61 -9.97 -9.43
N ALA A 287 31.82 -9.88 -8.87
CA ALA A 287 32.13 -10.40 -7.53
C ALA A 287 31.27 -9.70 -6.45
N VAL A 288 31.17 -8.37 -6.51
CA VAL A 288 30.30 -7.60 -5.58
C VAL A 288 28.82 -7.97 -5.77
N THR A 289 28.34 -8.02 -7.01
CA THR A 289 26.94 -8.36 -7.32
C THR A 289 26.56 -9.76 -6.80
N GLU A 290 27.38 -10.77 -7.12
CA GLU A 290 27.15 -12.15 -6.68
C GLU A 290 27.13 -12.26 -5.14
N ARG A 291 28.00 -11.54 -4.47
CA ARG A 291 28.11 -11.58 -3.02
C ARG A 291 26.93 -10.90 -2.32
N MET A 292 26.59 -9.70 -2.77
CA MET A 292 25.47 -8.91 -2.23
C MET A 292 24.13 -9.55 -2.50
N MET A 293 23.90 -10.07 -3.71
CA MET A 293 22.68 -10.81 -4.04
C MET A 293 22.61 -12.17 -3.33
N GLY A 294 23.72 -12.88 -3.26
CA GLY A 294 23.79 -14.16 -2.57
C GLY A 294 23.44 -14.05 -1.08
N GLN A 295 23.87 -12.97 -0.43
CA GLN A 295 23.50 -12.68 0.95
C GLN A 295 21.97 -12.52 1.08
N ILE A 296 21.35 -11.71 0.23
CA ILE A 296 19.91 -11.46 0.26
C ILE A 296 19.14 -12.78 0.04
N PHE A 297 19.46 -13.51 -1.03
CA PHE A 297 18.72 -14.75 -1.36
C PHE A 297 18.87 -15.83 -0.28
N SER A 298 20.07 -15.97 0.29
CA SER A 298 20.34 -16.93 1.37
C SER A 298 19.52 -16.60 2.62
N VAL A 299 19.59 -15.35 3.10
CA VAL A 299 18.89 -14.97 4.34
C VAL A 299 17.38 -14.91 4.16
N CYS A 300 16.89 -14.41 3.02
CA CYS A 300 15.45 -14.36 2.74
C CYS A 300 14.85 -15.77 2.61
N SER A 301 15.59 -16.74 2.05
CA SER A 301 15.13 -18.12 2.02
C SER A 301 15.00 -18.75 3.41
N GLN A 302 15.88 -18.40 4.35
CA GLN A 302 15.77 -18.84 5.74
C GLN A 302 14.57 -18.21 6.46
N ILE A 303 14.25 -16.93 6.18
CA ILE A 303 13.06 -16.26 6.76
C ILE A 303 11.80 -17.05 6.40
N VAL A 304 11.68 -17.48 5.13
CA VAL A 304 10.53 -18.28 4.67
C VAL A 304 10.57 -19.69 5.24
N GLU A 305 11.73 -20.37 5.27
CA GLU A 305 11.89 -21.72 5.83
C GLU A 305 11.54 -21.78 7.33
N GLU A 306 11.92 -20.74 8.09
CA GLU A 306 11.59 -20.62 9.50
C GLU A 306 10.13 -20.20 9.73
N ASP A 307 9.35 -20.03 8.65
CA ASP A 307 7.96 -19.58 8.70
C ASP A 307 7.81 -18.29 9.53
N ILE A 308 8.75 -17.34 9.35
CA ILE A 308 8.68 -16.01 10.01
C ILE A 308 7.61 -15.18 9.37
N CYS A 309 7.58 -15.15 8.05
CA CYS A 309 6.53 -14.58 7.21
C CYS A 309 6.54 -15.22 5.81
N SER A 310 5.59 -14.85 4.96
CA SER A 310 5.52 -15.30 3.57
C SER A 310 6.64 -14.65 2.70
N MET A 311 6.91 -15.21 1.53
CA MET A 311 7.84 -14.59 0.57
C MET A 311 7.31 -13.27 0.02
N GLU A 312 5.99 -13.13 -0.10
CA GLU A 312 5.33 -11.89 -0.46
C GLU A 312 5.60 -10.79 0.56
N ASP A 313 5.61 -11.14 1.85
CA ASP A 313 5.89 -10.22 2.95
C ASP A 313 7.37 -9.82 2.99
N VAL A 314 8.29 -10.74 2.69
CA VAL A 314 9.71 -10.41 2.52
C VAL A 314 9.88 -9.37 1.39
N ASP A 315 9.28 -9.62 0.24
CA ASP A 315 9.34 -8.71 -0.92
C ASP A 315 8.67 -7.37 -0.61
N ARG A 316 7.55 -7.39 0.10
CA ARG A 316 6.82 -6.20 0.58
C ARG A 316 7.68 -5.38 1.54
N GLY A 317 8.38 -6.05 2.46
CA GLY A 317 9.32 -5.41 3.38
C GLY A 317 10.42 -4.64 2.66
N ALA A 318 11.04 -5.22 1.66
CA ALA A 318 12.06 -4.58 0.83
C ALA A 318 11.48 -3.40 0.02
N LYS A 319 10.34 -3.60 -0.66
CA LYS A 319 9.73 -2.57 -1.52
C LYS A 319 9.18 -1.38 -0.74
N VAL A 320 8.50 -1.62 0.37
CA VAL A 320 7.84 -0.56 1.16
C VAL A 320 8.75 0.01 2.21
N GLY A 321 9.44 -0.85 2.97
CA GLY A 321 10.31 -0.45 4.09
C GLY A 321 11.61 0.20 3.62
N LEU A 322 12.27 -0.40 2.65
CA LEU A 322 13.57 0.03 2.13
C LEU A 322 13.47 0.81 0.80
N ARG A 323 12.28 0.92 0.21
CA ARG A 323 12.03 1.57 -1.08
C ARG A 323 12.79 0.93 -2.25
N TRP A 324 13.02 -0.36 -2.19
CA TRP A 324 13.56 -1.10 -3.31
C TRP A 324 12.51 -1.19 -4.43
N THR A 325 12.97 -1.21 -5.67
CA THR A 325 12.05 -1.33 -6.81
C THR A 325 11.51 -2.73 -6.98
N GLN A 326 12.24 -3.73 -6.49
CA GLN A 326 11.88 -5.15 -6.50
C GLN A 326 12.22 -5.76 -5.16
N GLY A 327 11.40 -6.72 -4.72
CA GLY A 327 11.72 -7.53 -3.56
C GLY A 327 12.75 -8.63 -3.88
N PRO A 328 13.30 -9.31 -2.87
CA PRO A 328 14.26 -10.38 -3.03
C PRO A 328 13.84 -11.49 -3.98
N PHE A 329 12.61 -11.99 -3.89
CA PHE A 329 12.12 -13.08 -4.74
C PHE A 329 11.74 -12.60 -6.16
N GLU A 330 11.20 -11.39 -6.30
CA GLU A 330 11.06 -10.73 -7.62
C GLU A 330 12.42 -10.51 -8.28
N LEU A 331 13.44 -10.15 -7.52
CA LEU A 331 14.81 -10.00 -8.00
C LEU A 331 15.39 -11.34 -8.46
N ALA A 332 15.18 -12.42 -7.71
CA ALA A 332 15.58 -13.77 -8.10
C ALA A 332 14.94 -14.20 -9.42
N ASN A 333 13.63 -13.95 -9.60
CA ASN A 333 12.94 -14.21 -10.86
C ASN A 333 13.54 -13.42 -12.03
N ARG A 334 13.89 -12.14 -11.80
CA ARG A 334 14.48 -11.28 -12.84
C ARG A 334 15.84 -11.76 -13.35
N ILE A 335 16.72 -12.23 -12.45
CA ILE A 335 18.07 -12.67 -12.85
C ILE A 335 18.11 -14.14 -13.30
N GLY A 336 17.03 -14.87 -13.07
CA GLY A 336 16.91 -16.32 -13.24
C GLY A 336 17.13 -17.07 -11.92
N VAL A 337 16.16 -17.89 -11.53
CA VAL A 337 16.12 -18.55 -10.22
C VAL A 337 17.29 -19.50 -10.02
N ALA A 338 17.71 -20.24 -11.06
CA ALA A 338 18.91 -21.10 -10.98
C ALA A 338 20.19 -20.31 -10.62
N GLU A 339 20.33 -19.09 -11.17
CA GLU A 339 21.47 -18.23 -10.83
C GLU A 339 21.34 -17.67 -9.41
N ALA A 340 20.15 -17.27 -8.99
CA ALA A 340 19.89 -16.83 -7.61
C ALA A 340 20.19 -17.95 -6.60
N SER A 341 19.77 -19.18 -6.90
CA SER A 341 20.05 -20.40 -6.11
C SER A 341 21.56 -20.63 -5.97
N ARG A 342 22.31 -20.54 -7.09
CA ARG A 342 23.77 -20.66 -7.09
C ARG A 342 24.44 -19.59 -6.21
N MET A 343 24.01 -18.33 -6.33
CA MET A 343 24.53 -17.21 -5.52
C MET A 343 24.23 -17.41 -4.03
N ALA A 344 22.99 -17.82 -3.71
CA ALA A 344 22.56 -18.09 -2.33
C ALA A 344 23.39 -19.19 -1.67
N THR A 345 23.59 -20.32 -2.37
CA THR A 345 24.39 -21.44 -1.87
C THR A 345 25.83 -21.02 -1.61
N ARG A 346 26.45 -20.29 -2.56
CA ARG A 346 27.82 -19.80 -2.40
C ARG A 346 27.99 -18.87 -1.21
N TYR A 347 27.01 -17.99 -0.99
CA TYR A 347 27.06 -17.12 0.19
C TYR A 347 26.80 -17.88 1.49
N ALA A 348 25.87 -18.83 1.49
CA ALA A 348 25.62 -19.67 2.67
C ALA A 348 26.88 -20.43 3.12
N ASP A 349 27.62 -21.01 2.17
CA ASP A 349 28.92 -21.65 2.45
C ASP A 349 29.92 -20.67 3.06
N LEU A 350 30.01 -19.44 2.53
CA LEU A 350 30.91 -18.38 3.03
C LEU A 350 30.55 -17.95 4.47
N ALA A 351 29.25 -17.80 4.73
CA ALA A 351 28.76 -17.28 6.01
C ALA A 351 28.53 -18.37 7.08
N GLY A 352 28.67 -19.64 6.71
CA GLY A 352 28.36 -20.77 7.58
C GLY A 352 26.87 -20.92 7.85
N LEU A 353 26.03 -20.56 6.88
CA LEU A 353 24.59 -20.69 6.95
C LEU A 353 24.12 -21.99 6.32
N SER A 354 22.99 -22.52 6.79
CA SER A 354 22.25 -23.55 6.06
C SER A 354 21.41 -22.89 4.96
N ILE A 355 21.28 -23.55 3.82
CA ILE A 355 20.34 -23.12 2.79
C ILE A 355 19.21 -24.14 2.68
N PRO A 356 17.93 -23.71 2.60
CA PRO A 356 16.81 -24.63 2.43
C PRO A 356 16.91 -25.43 1.13
N ASP A 357 16.51 -26.71 1.18
CA ASP A 357 16.55 -27.60 0.01
C ASP A 357 15.73 -27.05 -1.17
N TRP A 358 14.59 -26.45 -0.87
CA TRP A 358 13.71 -25.85 -1.90
C TRP A 358 14.36 -24.65 -2.60
N MET A 359 15.36 -23.99 -2.00
CA MET A 359 16.10 -22.89 -2.59
C MET A 359 17.38 -23.36 -3.30
N SER A 360 18.11 -24.35 -2.72
CA SER A 360 19.45 -24.75 -3.19
C SER A 360 19.48 -25.34 -4.61
N HIS A 361 18.37 -25.90 -5.09
CA HIS A 361 18.24 -26.56 -6.39
C HIS A 361 17.06 -26.04 -7.22
N ARG A 362 16.52 -24.86 -6.87
CA ARG A 362 15.36 -24.31 -7.56
C ARG A 362 15.73 -23.79 -8.95
N GLU A 363 14.94 -24.18 -9.93
CA GLU A 363 15.02 -23.69 -11.32
C GLU A 363 13.77 -22.91 -11.74
N GLU A 364 12.62 -23.29 -11.16
CA GLU A 364 11.33 -22.70 -11.50
C GLU A 364 11.16 -21.33 -10.83
N PRO A 365 10.56 -20.36 -11.53
CA PRO A 365 10.24 -19.06 -10.97
C PRO A 365 9.41 -19.13 -9.68
N PHE A 366 9.55 -18.14 -8.82
CA PHE A 366 8.69 -17.93 -7.68
C PHE A 366 7.34 -17.43 -8.14
N GLU A 367 6.27 -18.08 -7.69
CA GLU A 367 4.90 -17.65 -7.91
C GLU A 367 4.40 -16.94 -6.66
N PHE A 368 3.79 -15.75 -6.84
CA PHE A 368 3.28 -14.94 -5.75
C PHE A 368 1.77 -15.11 -5.60
N SER A 369 1.28 -15.21 -4.36
CA SER A 369 -0.13 -15.18 -4.04
C SER A 369 -0.55 -13.76 -3.63
N TYR A 370 -1.57 -13.22 -4.31
CA TYR A 370 -2.13 -11.90 -4.03
C TYR A 370 -3.58 -11.96 -3.56
N VAL A 371 -4.12 -13.15 -3.34
CA VAL A 371 -5.51 -13.37 -2.95
C VAL A 371 -5.54 -14.32 -1.77
N ASP A 372 -6.07 -13.85 -0.64
CA ASP A 372 -6.31 -14.66 0.54
C ASP A 372 -7.81 -14.88 0.71
N VAL A 373 -8.23 -16.05 1.18
CA VAL A 373 -9.64 -16.38 1.40
C VAL A 373 -9.87 -16.79 2.85
N GLY A 374 -10.72 -16.02 3.53
CA GLY A 374 -11.23 -16.36 4.85
C GLY A 374 -12.71 -16.80 4.76
N ILE A 375 -13.13 -17.81 5.52
CA ILE A 375 -14.52 -18.26 5.55
C ILE A 375 -15.02 -18.26 6.98
N GLU A 376 -16.10 -17.51 7.22
CA GLU A 376 -16.81 -17.49 8.49
C GLU A 376 -18.30 -17.82 8.26
N GLY A 377 -18.73 -19.00 8.72
CA GLY A 377 -20.08 -19.49 8.42
C GLY A 377 -20.29 -19.68 6.92
N SER A 378 -21.28 -19.01 6.33
CA SER A 378 -21.54 -19.02 4.88
C SER A 378 -20.99 -17.78 4.13
N VAL A 379 -20.18 -16.95 4.81
CA VAL A 379 -19.55 -15.77 4.22
C VAL A 379 -18.09 -16.06 3.90
N ALA A 380 -17.71 -15.92 2.63
CA ALA A 380 -16.34 -15.96 2.16
C ALA A 380 -15.81 -14.55 1.94
N THR A 381 -14.72 -14.18 2.61
CA THR A 381 -14.01 -12.92 2.39
C THR A 381 -12.80 -13.17 1.51
N VAL A 382 -12.76 -12.53 0.37
CA VAL A 382 -11.65 -12.54 -0.61
C VAL A 382 -10.85 -11.27 -0.40
N LEU A 383 -9.69 -11.38 0.25
CA LEU A 383 -8.78 -10.27 0.50
C LEU A 383 -7.79 -10.14 -0.66
N ILE A 384 -7.84 -9.01 -1.34
CA ILE A 384 -6.85 -8.62 -2.36
C ILE A 384 -5.64 -8.05 -1.63
N ASN A 385 -4.53 -8.80 -1.61
CA ASN A 385 -3.37 -8.54 -0.76
C ASN A 385 -2.10 -8.18 -1.54
N ARG A 386 -2.14 -7.05 -2.25
CA ARG A 386 -1.00 -6.42 -2.95
C ARG A 386 -0.87 -4.94 -2.56
N PRO A 387 -0.85 -4.61 -1.23
CA PRO A 387 -0.96 -3.23 -0.75
C PRO A 387 0.25 -2.35 -1.11
N GLU A 388 1.40 -2.92 -1.41
CA GLU A 388 2.58 -2.20 -1.91
C GLU A 388 2.31 -1.53 -3.26
N ALA A 389 1.48 -2.13 -4.10
CA ALA A 389 1.01 -1.59 -5.38
C ALA A 389 -0.44 -1.05 -5.31
N MET A 390 -0.95 -0.75 -4.10
CA MET A 390 -2.34 -0.32 -3.87
C MET A 390 -3.38 -1.28 -4.49
N ASN A 391 -3.10 -2.57 -4.50
CA ASN A 391 -3.92 -3.63 -5.05
C ASN A 391 -4.24 -3.49 -6.55
N ALA A 392 -3.39 -2.78 -7.32
CA ALA A 392 -3.57 -2.60 -8.76
C ALA A 392 -3.65 -3.94 -9.49
N LEU A 393 -4.60 -4.07 -10.41
CA LEU A 393 -4.83 -5.28 -11.20
C LEU A 393 -3.65 -5.52 -12.16
N ASN A 394 -3.04 -6.68 -12.07
CA ASN A 394 -2.09 -7.21 -13.04
C ASN A 394 -2.55 -8.59 -13.52
N VAL A 395 -1.87 -9.16 -14.50
CA VAL A 395 -2.23 -10.45 -15.10
C VAL A 395 -2.39 -11.54 -14.03
N THR A 396 -1.45 -11.64 -13.09
CA THR A 396 -1.47 -12.66 -12.02
C THR A 396 -2.67 -12.46 -11.09
N LEU A 397 -2.92 -11.23 -10.63
CA LEU A 397 -4.03 -10.94 -9.71
C LEU A 397 -5.39 -11.19 -10.38
N VAL A 398 -5.56 -10.80 -11.66
CA VAL A 398 -6.80 -11.06 -12.41
C VAL A 398 -7.04 -12.57 -12.52
N ALA A 399 -6.02 -13.35 -12.88
CA ALA A 399 -6.14 -14.81 -12.99
C ALA A 399 -6.45 -15.47 -11.63
N GLN A 400 -5.81 -15.02 -10.54
CA GLN A 400 -6.07 -15.56 -9.21
C GLN A 400 -7.48 -15.21 -8.71
N LEU A 401 -7.93 -13.97 -8.91
CA LEU A 401 -9.30 -13.57 -8.58
C LEU A 401 -10.32 -14.39 -9.37
N ASP A 402 -10.11 -14.56 -10.69
CA ASP A 402 -11.03 -15.35 -11.53
C ASP A 402 -11.13 -16.80 -11.06
N ALA A 403 -10.00 -17.44 -10.77
CA ALA A 403 -9.96 -18.80 -10.24
C ALA A 403 -10.64 -18.91 -8.86
N THR A 404 -10.37 -17.95 -7.96
CA THR A 404 -10.95 -17.92 -6.61
C THR A 404 -12.48 -17.74 -6.67
N ILE A 405 -12.96 -16.80 -7.48
CA ILE A 405 -14.41 -16.60 -7.62
C ILE A 405 -15.09 -17.79 -8.30
N ALA A 406 -14.43 -18.44 -9.28
CA ALA A 406 -14.94 -19.66 -9.89
C ALA A 406 -15.07 -20.80 -8.88
N GLU A 407 -14.07 -20.98 -8.01
CA GLU A 407 -14.10 -21.97 -6.93
C GLU A 407 -15.25 -21.67 -5.95
N LEU A 408 -15.31 -20.44 -5.42
CA LEU A 408 -16.34 -20.04 -4.46
C LEU A 408 -17.75 -20.17 -5.05
N ASN A 409 -17.95 -19.81 -6.33
CA ASN A 409 -19.23 -19.97 -7.02
C ASN A 409 -19.69 -21.42 -7.14
N SER A 410 -18.79 -22.39 -7.06
CA SER A 410 -19.12 -23.84 -7.09
C SER A 410 -19.51 -24.40 -5.71
N ARG A 411 -19.34 -23.65 -4.63
CA ARG A 411 -19.56 -24.08 -3.25
C ARG A 411 -21.00 -23.83 -2.81
N SER A 412 -21.67 -24.87 -2.35
CA SER A 412 -23.05 -24.79 -1.82
C SER A 412 -23.15 -24.39 -0.35
N ASP A 413 -22.02 -24.34 0.37
CA ASP A 413 -21.94 -23.91 1.76
C ASP A 413 -21.63 -22.39 1.91
N ILE A 414 -21.48 -21.69 0.79
CA ILE A 414 -21.28 -20.24 0.73
C ILE A 414 -22.57 -19.56 0.22
N ASP A 415 -23.00 -18.49 0.86
CA ASP A 415 -24.13 -17.66 0.45
C ASP A 415 -23.67 -16.27 0.00
N THR A 416 -22.53 -15.81 0.52
CA THR A 416 -22.03 -14.45 0.30
C THR A 416 -20.52 -14.44 0.07
N ILE A 417 -20.10 -13.65 -0.94
CA ILE A 417 -18.69 -13.37 -1.24
C ILE A 417 -18.44 -11.88 -0.98
N VAL A 418 -17.50 -11.57 -0.10
CA VAL A 418 -17.05 -10.23 0.22
C VAL A 418 -15.69 -9.99 -0.41
N LEU A 419 -15.55 -8.97 -1.24
CA LEU A 419 -14.27 -8.52 -1.80
C LEU A 419 -13.72 -7.37 -0.96
N GLU A 420 -12.49 -7.49 -0.48
CA GLU A 420 -11.82 -6.48 0.33
C GLU A 420 -10.38 -6.25 -0.14
N GLY A 421 -9.86 -5.02 0.01
CA GLY A 421 -8.47 -4.69 -0.28
C GLY A 421 -7.64 -4.51 0.99
N ALA A 422 -6.44 -5.10 1.01
CA ALA A 422 -5.46 -4.85 2.06
C ALA A 422 -4.91 -3.41 2.00
N GLY A 423 -4.65 -2.82 3.16
CA GLY A 423 -4.11 -1.46 3.27
C GLY A 423 -5.14 -0.38 2.96
N LYS A 424 -4.71 0.73 2.35
CA LYS A 424 -5.53 1.95 2.17
C LYS A 424 -6.40 1.97 0.91
N ALA A 425 -6.24 1.03 0.01
CA ALA A 425 -7.00 0.96 -1.23
C ALA A 425 -7.81 -0.33 -1.29
N PHE A 426 -9.03 -0.25 -1.79
CA PHE A 426 -9.73 -1.42 -2.30
C PHE A 426 -8.92 -1.96 -3.49
N VAL A 427 -8.97 -1.26 -4.63
CA VAL A 427 -8.14 -1.51 -5.81
C VAL A 427 -7.91 -0.18 -6.52
N ALA A 428 -6.65 0.20 -6.76
CA ALA A 428 -6.31 1.48 -7.37
C ALA A 428 -5.95 1.34 -8.86
N GLY A 429 -6.89 0.80 -9.65
CA GLY A 429 -6.76 0.68 -11.10
C GLY A 429 -6.01 -0.56 -11.55
N ALA A 430 -5.57 -0.55 -12.81
CA ALA A 430 -4.69 -1.56 -13.38
C ALA A 430 -3.22 -1.13 -13.30
N ASP A 431 -2.31 -2.08 -13.45
CA ASP A 431 -0.86 -1.82 -13.43
C ASP A 431 -0.44 -1.09 -14.70
N VAL A 432 -0.28 0.23 -14.57
CA VAL A 432 0.01 1.13 -15.71
C VAL A 432 1.32 0.77 -16.42
N LYS A 433 2.30 0.22 -15.70
CA LYS A 433 3.58 -0.19 -16.30
C LYS A 433 3.38 -1.28 -17.35
N PHE A 434 2.46 -2.20 -17.11
CA PHE A 434 2.10 -3.23 -18.08
C PHE A 434 1.69 -2.61 -19.41
N PHE A 435 0.78 -1.65 -19.42
CA PHE A 435 0.33 -1.01 -20.65
C PHE A 435 1.45 -0.25 -21.38
N VAL A 436 2.25 0.54 -20.63
CA VAL A 436 3.38 1.27 -21.25
C VAL A 436 4.38 0.33 -21.90
N ASP A 437 4.73 -0.77 -21.22
CA ASP A 437 5.68 -1.75 -21.75
C ASP A 437 5.11 -2.45 -23.01
N LYS A 438 3.80 -2.79 -23.01
CA LYS A 438 3.16 -3.43 -24.17
C LYS A 438 3.00 -2.49 -25.36
N ILE A 439 2.63 -1.22 -25.14
CA ILE A 439 2.55 -0.22 -26.21
C ILE A 439 3.94 0.00 -26.83
N ARG A 440 4.99 0.18 -26.01
CA ARG A 440 6.37 0.36 -26.49
C ARG A 440 6.92 -0.84 -27.24
N GLY A 441 6.47 -2.04 -26.87
CA GLY A 441 6.83 -3.30 -27.50
C GLY A 441 5.96 -3.71 -28.69
N ASP A 442 4.99 -2.88 -29.09
CA ASP A 442 3.99 -3.18 -30.14
C ASP A 442 3.22 -4.47 -29.89
N ALA A 443 2.97 -4.76 -28.58
CA ALA A 443 2.34 -5.99 -28.09
C ALA A 443 0.84 -5.76 -27.72
N PHE A 444 0.10 -5.10 -28.60
CA PHE A 444 -1.36 -4.80 -28.40
C PHE A 444 -2.22 -6.03 -28.14
N PRO A 445 -1.98 -7.22 -28.76
CA PRO A 445 -2.74 -8.42 -28.44
C PRO A 445 -2.69 -8.82 -26.95
N GLU A 446 -1.60 -8.48 -26.23
CA GLU A 446 -1.51 -8.77 -24.80
C GLU A 446 -2.37 -7.80 -23.95
N ILE A 447 -2.56 -6.56 -24.44
CA ILE A 447 -3.49 -5.59 -23.83
C ILE A 447 -4.94 -6.08 -24.02
N ASP A 448 -5.29 -6.51 -25.25
CA ASP A 448 -6.60 -7.09 -25.57
C ASP A 448 -6.88 -8.31 -24.68
N GLN A 449 -5.93 -9.25 -24.57
CA GLN A 449 -6.09 -10.44 -23.75
C GLN A 449 -6.29 -10.09 -22.25
N PHE A 450 -5.47 -9.19 -21.69
CA PHE A 450 -5.63 -8.74 -20.31
C PHE A 450 -7.01 -8.13 -20.05
N THR A 451 -7.51 -7.32 -21.00
CA THR A 451 -8.82 -6.68 -20.88
C THR A 451 -9.95 -7.71 -20.98
N ARG A 452 -9.85 -8.69 -21.89
CA ARG A 452 -10.80 -9.81 -21.99
C ARG A 452 -10.84 -10.66 -20.73
N ASP A 453 -9.68 -10.99 -20.17
CA ASP A 453 -9.58 -11.75 -18.92
C ASP A 453 -10.23 -10.96 -17.76
N GLY A 454 -10.02 -9.64 -17.74
CA GLY A 454 -10.70 -8.75 -16.80
C GLY A 454 -12.22 -8.75 -16.98
N HIS A 455 -12.73 -8.69 -18.19
CA HIS A 455 -14.17 -8.82 -18.46
C HIS A 455 -14.73 -10.16 -18.02
N VAL A 456 -14.01 -11.27 -18.24
CA VAL A 456 -14.41 -12.61 -17.78
C VAL A 456 -14.54 -12.63 -16.26
N LEU A 457 -13.54 -12.11 -15.53
CA LEU A 457 -13.58 -12.00 -14.07
C LEU A 457 -14.79 -11.18 -13.58
N LEU A 458 -14.98 -9.96 -14.14
CA LEU A 458 -16.03 -9.07 -13.68
C LEU A 458 -17.43 -9.62 -13.98
N ASN A 459 -17.61 -10.27 -15.14
CA ASN A 459 -18.85 -10.95 -15.48
C ASN A 459 -19.10 -12.15 -14.55
N ARG A 460 -18.06 -12.92 -14.19
CA ARG A 460 -18.19 -14.03 -13.24
C ARG A 460 -18.63 -13.58 -11.85
N ILE A 461 -18.14 -12.42 -11.38
CA ILE A 461 -18.60 -11.78 -10.14
C ILE A 461 -20.07 -11.38 -10.27
N GLU A 462 -20.43 -10.75 -11.37
CA GLU A 462 -21.79 -10.25 -11.64
C GLU A 462 -22.81 -11.37 -11.72
N ASP A 463 -22.45 -12.47 -12.39
CA ASP A 463 -23.27 -13.67 -12.58
C ASP A 463 -23.17 -14.66 -11.42
N SER A 464 -22.43 -14.34 -10.35
CA SER A 464 -22.27 -15.23 -9.19
C SER A 464 -23.64 -15.70 -8.66
N PRO A 465 -23.80 -16.98 -8.30
CA PRO A 465 -25.04 -17.44 -7.62
C PRO A 465 -25.16 -16.86 -6.20
N HIS A 466 -24.04 -16.42 -5.63
CA HIS A 466 -23.96 -15.86 -4.27
C HIS A 466 -24.13 -14.35 -4.26
N THR A 467 -24.52 -13.78 -3.12
CA THR A 467 -24.51 -12.33 -2.90
C THR A 467 -23.08 -11.82 -2.92
N THR A 468 -22.78 -10.83 -3.75
CA THR A 468 -21.44 -10.24 -3.85
C THR A 468 -21.39 -8.84 -3.24
N ILE A 469 -20.40 -8.57 -2.39
CA ILE A 469 -20.23 -7.31 -1.66
C ILE A 469 -18.81 -6.79 -1.88
N ALA A 470 -18.67 -5.58 -2.41
CA ALA A 470 -17.38 -4.88 -2.44
C ALA A 470 -17.25 -3.96 -1.22
N LEU A 471 -16.23 -4.14 -0.38
CA LEU A 471 -15.90 -3.25 0.72
C LEU A 471 -14.99 -2.13 0.20
N THR A 472 -15.57 -1.05 -0.30
CA THR A 472 -14.85 0.12 -0.82
C THR A 472 -14.45 1.08 0.30
N THR A 473 -13.77 0.58 1.34
CA THR A 473 -13.42 1.33 2.55
C THR A 473 -12.23 2.29 2.39
N GLY A 474 -11.75 2.49 1.16
CA GLY A 474 -10.62 3.35 0.80
C GLY A 474 -10.69 3.78 -0.65
N LEU A 475 -9.52 3.84 -1.33
CA LEU A 475 -9.45 4.20 -2.73
C LEU A 475 -9.97 3.08 -3.63
N ALA A 476 -10.92 3.37 -4.52
CA ALA A 476 -11.28 2.50 -5.64
C ALA A 476 -11.21 3.32 -6.94
N LEU A 477 -10.20 3.05 -7.75
CA LEU A 477 -9.87 3.85 -8.93
C LEU A 477 -9.92 2.99 -10.19
N GLY A 478 -10.47 3.53 -11.29
CA GLY A 478 -10.49 2.86 -12.58
C GLY A 478 -10.97 1.42 -12.51
N GLY A 479 -10.14 0.47 -12.96
CA GLY A 479 -10.44 -0.96 -12.89
C GLY A 479 -10.90 -1.47 -11.52
N GLY A 480 -10.49 -0.80 -10.43
CA GLY A 480 -10.98 -1.12 -9.09
C GLY A 480 -12.41 -0.65 -8.83
N LEU A 481 -12.79 0.49 -9.38
CA LEU A 481 -14.18 0.93 -9.32
C LEU A 481 -15.05 0.05 -10.25
N GLU A 482 -14.52 -0.37 -11.40
CA GLU A 482 -15.17 -1.31 -12.32
C GLU A 482 -15.43 -2.67 -11.65
N LEU A 483 -14.43 -3.18 -10.90
CA LEU A 483 -14.57 -4.39 -10.08
C LEU A 483 -15.67 -4.23 -9.01
N ALA A 484 -15.70 -3.08 -8.32
CA ALA A 484 -16.74 -2.82 -7.34
C ALA A 484 -18.14 -2.76 -7.98
N LEU A 485 -18.27 -2.18 -9.16
CA LEU A 485 -19.55 -2.08 -9.89
C LEU A 485 -20.08 -3.44 -10.37
N SER A 486 -19.23 -4.45 -10.51
CA SER A 486 -19.65 -5.82 -10.82
C SER A 486 -20.28 -6.55 -9.62
N CYS A 487 -20.09 -6.06 -8.38
CA CYS A 487 -20.71 -6.60 -7.18
C CYS A 487 -22.17 -6.15 -7.01
N ASP A 488 -22.97 -6.95 -6.29
CA ASP A 488 -24.36 -6.64 -5.95
C ASP A 488 -24.47 -5.43 -5.04
N TYR A 489 -23.61 -5.38 -4.02
CA TYR A 489 -23.55 -4.29 -3.06
C TYR A 489 -22.14 -3.69 -2.98
N ARG A 490 -22.08 -2.39 -2.73
CA ARG A 490 -20.86 -1.61 -2.51
C ARG A 490 -20.99 -0.89 -1.19
N VAL A 491 -20.24 -1.36 -0.18
CA VAL A 491 -20.26 -0.81 1.17
C VAL A 491 -19.05 0.09 1.32
N GLY A 492 -19.29 1.36 1.59
CA GLY A 492 -18.28 2.38 1.82
C GLY A 492 -18.29 2.91 3.24
N THR A 493 -17.27 3.70 3.57
CA THR A 493 -17.09 4.42 4.84
C THR A 493 -16.75 5.89 4.57
N GLU A 494 -16.55 6.67 5.62
CA GLU A 494 -16.07 8.05 5.51
C GLU A 494 -14.73 8.21 4.75
N ARG A 495 -13.97 7.11 4.59
CA ARG A 495 -12.68 7.07 3.86
C ARG A 495 -12.80 6.68 2.40
N THR A 496 -13.99 6.34 1.94
CA THR A 496 -14.23 5.94 0.55
C THR A 496 -13.95 7.08 -0.41
N MET A 497 -13.12 6.83 -1.40
CA MET A 497 -12.79 7.78 -2.46
C MET A 497 -12.80 7.05 -3.81
N LEU A 498 -13.75 7.38 -4.66
CA LEU A 498 -13.93 6.73 -5.96
C LEU A 498 -13.54 7.66 -7.10
N ARG A 499 -13.03 7.11 -8.20
CA ARG A 499 -12.66 7.89 -9.38
C ARG A 499 -12.48 7.01 -10.61
N PHE A 500 -12.82 7.56 -11.78
CA PHE A 500 -12.36 7.08 -13.08
C PHE A 500 -11.23 8.01 -13.58
N PRO A 501 -9.94 7.67 -13.43
CA PRO A 501 -8.84 8.51 -13.89
C PRO A 501 -8.52 8.39 -15.38
N GLU A 502 -9.11 7.42 -16.09
CA GLU A 502 -8.72 6.91 -17.39
C GLU A 502 -8.60 8.00 -18.45
N THR A 503 -9.59 8.88 -18.57
CA THR A 503 -9.56 9.97 -19.55
C THR A 503 -8.42 10.94 -19.31
N SER A 504 -8.01 11.12 -18.04
CA SER A 504 -6.89 11.98 -17.65
C SER A 504 -5.52 11.33 -17.86
N ILE A 505 -5.47 10.06 -18.23
CA ILE A 505 -4.26 9.30 -18.55
C ILE A 505 -4.27 8.73 -19.97
N GLY A 506 -5.14 9.26 -20.84
CA GLY A 506 -5.11 8.98 -22.27
C GLY A 506 -5.89 7.75 -22.72
N ILE A 507 -6.67 7.10 -21.83
CA ILE A 507 -7.48 5.92 -22.14
C ILE A 507 -8.93 6.10 -21.68
N TYR A 508 -9.76 5.07 -21.71
CA TYR A 508 -11.13 5.04 -21.16
C TYR A 508 -11.28 3.88 -20.16
N PRO A 509 -12.31 3.89 -19.28
CA PRO A 509 -12.62 2.75 -18.41
C PRO A 509 -13.02 1.53 -19.26
N GLY A 510 -12.09 0.59 -19.43
CA GLY A 510 -12.21 -0.51 -20.40
C GLY A 510 -12.59 -1.87 -19.79
N LEU A 511 -12.83 -1.94 -18.48
CA LEU A 511 -13.27 -3.17 -17.79
C LEU A 511 -14.80 -3.16 -17.51
N GLY A 512 -15.57 -2.50 -18.35
CA GLY A 512 -17.02 -2.35 -18.23
C GLY A 512 -17.44 -1.07 -17.52
N GLY A 513 -16.53 -0.14 -17.26
CA GLY A 513 -16.80 1.07 -16.49
C GLY A 513 -17.74 2.02 -17.21
N THR A 514 -17.64 2.17 -18.54
CA THR A 514 -18.59 2.98 -19.32
C THR A 514 -19.98 2.35 -19.33
N GLN A 515 -20.05 1.02 -19.29
CA GLN A 515 -21.30 0.30 -19.39
C GLN A 515 -22.02 0.17 -18.04
N ARG A 516 -21.28 -0.23 -16.97
CA ARG A 516 -21.86 -0.41 -15.64
C ARG A 516 -22.20 0.91 -14.96
N SER A 517 -21.34 1.93 -15.09
CA SER A 517 -21.60 3.23 -14.44
C SER A 517 -22.88 3.87 -14.94
N ALA A 518 -23.10 3.90 -16.27
CA ALA A 518 -24.31 4.47 -16.86
C ALA A 518 -25.59 3.71 -16.47
N ARG A 519 -25.48 2.39 -16.29
CA ARG A 519 -26.61 1.56 -15.83
C ARG A 519 -26.88 1.72 -14.33
N VAL A 520 -25.88 2.07 -13.55
CA VAL A 520 -26.03 2.32 -12.10
C VAL A 520 -26.65 3.69 -11.84
N CYS A 521 -26.13 4.76 -12.45
CA CYS A 521 -26.48 6.14 -12.06
C CYS A 521 -27.09 6.99 -13.18
N GLY A 522 -27.35 6.41 -14.36
CA GLY A 522 -27.78 7.16 -15.55
C GLY A 522 -26.60 7.75 -16.33
N VAL A 523 -26.84 8.03 -17.62
CA VAL A 523 -25.79 8.44 -18.57
C VAL A 523 -25.16 9.77 -18.19
N GLU A 524 -25.95 10.75 -17.76
CA GLU A 524 -25.49 12.09 -17.40
C GLU A 524 -24.57 12.06 -16.16
N ALA A 525 -24.93 11.27 -15.15
CA ALA A 525 -24.10 11.09 -13.95
C ALA A 525 -22.82 10.29 -14.26
N ALA A 526 -22.93 9.29 -15.14
CA ALA A 526 -21.76 8.56 -15.61
C ALA A 526 -20.80 9.44 -16.43
N ARG A 527 -21.32 10.34 -17.29
CA ARG A 527 -20.51 11.35 -18.00
C ARG A 527 -19.75 12.25 -17.02
N TYR A 528 -20.42 12.71 -15.94
CA TYR A 528 -19.77 13.48 -14.87
C TYR A 528 -18.59 12.71 -14.25
N ALA A 529 -18.78 11.44 -13.92
CA ALA A 529 -17.78 10.62 -13.27
C ALA A 529 -16.62 10.23 -14.21
N VAL A 530 -16.92 9.83 -15.45
CA VAL A 530 -15.95 9.28 -16.41
C VAL A 530 -15.25 10.37 -17.20
N LEU A 531 -15.96 11.35 -17.78
CA LEU A 531 -15.33 12.32 -18.69
C LEU A 531 -14.46 13.33 -17.94
N ALA A 532 -14.95 13.84 -16.79
CA ALA A 532 -14.19 14.76 -15.96
C ALA A 532 -13.17 14.05 -15.04
N GLY A 533 -13.40 12.79 -14.74
CA GLY A 533 -12.51 12.00 -13.89
C GLY A 533 -12.28 12.63 -12.51
N ASN A 534 -13.29 13.27 -11.93
CA ASN A 534 -13.21 13.86 -10.60
C ASN A 534 -13.31 12.78 -9.51
N PHE A 535 -12.70 13.04 -8.35
CA PHE A 535 -12.96 12.23 -7.18
C PHE A 535 -14.40 12.40 -6.70
N LEU A 536 -15.05 11.28 -6.38
CA LEU A 536 -16.31 11.22 -5.67
C LEU A 536 -16.00 10.97 -4.19
N ASP A 537 -16.36 11.92 -3.35
CA ASP A 537 -16.35 11.75 -1.89
C ASP A 537 -17.48 10.78 -1.47
N PRO A 538 -17.49 10.29 -0.20
CA PRO A 538 -18.45 9.28 0.23
C PRO A 538 -19.91 9.68 0.00
N GLY A 539 -20.28 10.93 0.30
CA GLY A 539 -21.64 11.44 0.12
C GLY A 539 -22.04 11.50 -1.36
N SER A 540 -21.16 12.01 -2.20
CA SER A 540 -21.35 12.05 -3.66
C SER A 540 -21.45 10.65 -4.27
N ALA A 541 -20.62 9.71 -3.80
CA ALA A 541 -20.64 8.33 -4.26
C ALA A 541 -21.94 7.60 -3.89
N LEU A 542 -22.46 7.83 -2.69
CA LEU A 542 -23.77 7.32 -2.26
C LEU A 542 -24.90 7.95 -3.09
N ALA A 543 -24.92 9.28 -3.20
CA ALA A 543 -25.97 10.00 -3.92
C ALA A 543 -26.11 9.57 -5.39
N LEU A 544 -24.99 9.30 -6.07
CA LEU A 544 -24.99 8.82 -7.45
C LEU A 544 -25.19 7.30 -7.55
N GLY A 545 -25.17 6.55 -6.46
CA GLY A 545 -25.37 5.09 -6.47
C GLY A 545 -24.09 4.27 -6.73
N PHE A 546 -22.92 4.89 -6.80
CA PHE A 546 -21.64 4.17 -6.88
C PHE A 546 -21.34 3.39 -5.59
N VAL A 547 -21.82 3.88 -4.44
CA VAL A 547 -21.87 3.19 -3.15
C VAL A 547 -23.34 2.93 -2.82
N THR A 548 -23.66 1.72 -2.37
CA THR A 548 -25.04 1.35 -1.99
C THR A 548 -25.34 1.59 -0.51
N HIS A 549 -24.30 1.50 0.33
CA HIS A 549 -24.37 1.68 1.78
C HIS A 549 -23.13 2.45 2.24
N LEU A 550 -23.35 3.48 3.04
CA LEU A 550 -22.29 4.23 3.71
C LEU A 550 -22.46 4.04 5.22
N VAL A 551 -21.45 3.44 5.85
CA VAL A 551 -21.53 3.01 7.26
C VAL A 551 -20.26 3.38 8.03
N ASP A 552 -20.33 3.42 9.34
CA ASP A 552 -19.14 3.44 10.19
C ASP A 552 -18.37 2.12 10.04
N VAL A 553 -17.05 2.16 10.17
CA VAL A 553 -16.22 0.94 10.06
C VAL A 553 -16.64 -0.12 11.06
N SER A 554 -17.10 0.28 12.25
CA SER A 554 -17.59 -0.63 13.29
C SER A 554 -18.90 -1.35 12.92
N GLU A 555 -19.66 -0.80 11.96
CA GLU A 555 -20.93 -1.35 11.50
C GLU A 555 -20.79 -2.31 10.32
N ILE A 556 -19.56 -2.44 9.76
CA ILE A 556 -19.32 -3.30 8.60
C ILE A 556 -19.76 -4.76 8.84
N PRO A 557 -19.40 -5.43 9.95
CA PRO A 557 -19.78 -6.84 10.17
C PRO A 557 -21.31 -7.01 10.23
N GLU A 558 -22.01 -6.12 10.93
CA GLU A 558 -23.46 -6.14 11.01
C GLU A 558 -24.11 -5.89 9.64
N THR A 559 -23.56 -4.98 8.87
CA THR A 559 -24.02 -4.64 7.51
C THR A 559 -23.85 -5.83 6.56
N ILE A 560 -22.70 -6.50 6.59
CA ILE A 560 -22.47 -7.72 5.80
C ILE A 560 -23.52 -8.78 6.18
N GLY A 561 -23.75 -9.02 7.48
CA GLY A 561 -24.76 -9.99 7.95
C GLY A 561 -26.18 -9.66 7.47
N LYS A 562 -26.56 -8.38 7.47
CA LYS A 562 -27.86 -7.91 6.93
C LYS A 562 -27.97 -8.13 5.43
N LEU A 563 -26.93 -7.80 4.67
CA LEU A 563 -26.90 -7.95 3.21
C LEU A 563 -26.86 -9.41 2.79
N SER A 564 -26.10 -10.24 3.50
CA SER A 564 -26.09 -11.71 3.31
C SER A 564 -27.49 -12.29 3.48
N SER A 565 -28.17 -11.92 4.55
CA SER A 565 -29.55 -12.38 4.84
C SER A 565 -30.57 -11.87 3.82
N LYS A 566 -30.36 -10.68 3.26
CA LYS A 566 -31.23 -10.07 2.24
C LYS A 566 -31.08 -10.75 0.88
N GLY A 567 -29.87 -11.26 0.58
CA GLY A 567 -29.54 -11.83 -0.71
C GLY A 567 -29.33 -10.77 -1.82
N LYS A 568 -29.37 -11.20 -3.06
CA LYS A 568 -29.17 -10.34 -4.23
C LYS A 568 -30.25 -9.26 -4.34
N PRO A 569 -29.92 -8.04 -4.79
CA PRO A 569 -30.90 -6.99 -5.01
C PRO A 569 -31.86 -7.37 -6.16
N GLU A 570 -33.12 -7.01 -6.03
CA GLU A 570 -34.11 -7.21 -7.10
C GLU A 570 -33.74 -6.47 -8.39
N HIS A 571 -33.18 -5.26 -8.25
CA HIS A 571 -32.67 -4.43 -9.34
C HIS A 571 -31.26 -3.95 -9.04
N LYS A 572 -30.27 -4.49 -9.77
CA LYS A 572 -28.87 -4.11 -9.64
C LYS A 572 -28.57 -2.76 -10.30
N TYR A 573 -29.27 -2.46 -11.39
CA TYR A 573 -29.07 -1.29 -12.24
C TYR A 573 -30.31 -0.40 -12.27
N PRO A 574 -30.41 0.59 -11.35
CA PRO A 574 -31.55 1.49 -11.30
C PRO A 574 -31.59 2.50 -12.46
N ALA A 575 -30.44 2.72 -13.14
CA ALA A 575 -30.26 3.71 -14.21
C ALA A 575 -30.57 5.17 -13.78
N GLU A 576 -30.56 5.43 -12.47
CA GLU A 576 -30.85 6.74 -11.88
C GLU A 576 -29.99 6.95 -10.62
N PRO A 577 -29.61 8.20 -10.29
CA PRO A 577 -29.00 8.53 -9.01
C PRO A 577 -29.89 8.12 -7.83
N GLN A 578 -29.29 7.61 -6.74
CA GLN A 578 -30.03 7.26 -5.52
C GLN A 578 -30.66 8.48 -4.83
N ASP A 579 -29.98 9.63 -4.89
CA ASP A 579 -30.51 10.92 -4.42
C ASP A 579 -30.46 11.95 -5.57
N PRO A 580 -31.51 12.04 -6.39
CA PRO A 580 -31.60 13.03 -7.48
C PRO A 580 -31.58 14.49 -7.01
N SER A 581 -31.85 14.75 -5.72
CA SER A 581 -31.85 16.10 -5.13
C SER A 581 -30.45 16.57 -4.70
N HIS A 582 -29.50 15.65 -4.57
CA HIS A 582 -28.14 15.99 -4.18
C HIS A 582 -27.48 16.93 -5.20
N PRO A 583 -26.70 17.95 -4.78
CA PRO A 583 -26.10 18.93 -5.69
C PRO A 583 -25.27 18.31 -6.83
N ILE A 584 -24.60 17.18 -6.59
CA ILE A 584 -23.83 16.48 -7.60
C ILE A 584 -24.73 15.85 -8.68
N ALA A 585 -25.88 15.28 -8.29
CA ALA A 585 -26.82 14.69 -9.22
C ALA A 585 -27.48 15.78 -10.09
N ALA A 586 -27.85 16.91 -9.48
CA ALA A 586 -28.36 18.07 -10.22
C ALA A 586 -27.30 18.61 -11.19
N MET A 587 -26.06 18.82 -10.74
CA MET A 587 -24.96 19.30 -11.59
C MET A 587 -24.67 18.33 -12.75
N SER A 588 -24.65 17.02 -12.51
CA SER A 588 -24.41 16.03 -13.57
C SER A 588 -25.52 16.04 -14.60
N ARG A 589 -26.78 16.00 -14.18
CA ARG A 589 -27.95 16.01 -15.06
C ARG A 589 -28.02 17.28 -15.92
N ASP A 590 -27.80 18.44 -15.31
CA ASP A 590 -28.00 19.73 -15.99
C ASP A 590 -26.79 20.09 -16.86
N PHE A 591 -25.56 19.89 -16.39
CA PHE A 591 -24.35 20.22 -17.15
C PHE A 591 -24.05 19.18 -18.25
N TYR A 592 -24.15 17.87 -17.95
CA TYR A 592 -23.82 16.79 -18.90
C TYR A 592 -25.02 16.28 -19.70
N SER A 593 -26.09 17.09 -19.85
CA SER A 593 -27.23 16.77 -20.71
C SER A 593 -26.80 16.64 -22.17
N ASP A 594 -27.59 15.90 -22.97
CA ASP A 594 -27.29 15.67 -24.39
C ASP A 594 -27.12 16.96 -25.19
N SER A 595 -27.92 17.99 -24.89
CA SER A 595 -27.84 19.30 -25.55
C SER A 595 -26.52 20.02 -25.32
N ASN A 596 -25.80 19.67 -24.26
CA ASN A 596 -24.59 20.33 -23.85
C ASN A 596 -23.32 19.62 -24.31
N MET A 597 -23.42 18.36 -24.76
CA MET A 597 -22.26 17.52 -25.05
C MET A 597 -21.36 18.05 -26.15
N GLU A 598 -21.93 18.71 -27.18
CA GLU A 598 -21.13 19.35 -28.24
C GLU A 598 -20.19 20.43 -27.66
N ALA A 599 -20.72 21.29 -26.78
CA ALA A 599 -19.93 22.33 -26.14
C ALA A 599 -18.85 21.73 -25.21
N ILE A 600 -19.22 20.71 -24.41
CA ILE A 600 -18.34 20.00 -23.49
C ILE A 600 -17.18 19.33 -24.24
N LEU A 601 -17.48 18.59 -25.31
CA LEU A 601 -16.47 17.93 -26.15
C LEU A 601 -15.54 18.92 -26.89
N ALA A 602 -16.04 20.15 -27.11
CA ALA A 602 -15.24 21.26 -27.64
C ALA A 602 -14.49 22.05 -26.54
N GLY A 603 -14.55 21.62 -25.27
CA GLY A 603 -13.89 22.29 -24.13
C GLY A 603 -14.49 23.64 -23.74
N ARG A 604 -15.74 23.88 -24.08
CA ARG A 604 -16.46 25.15 -23.82
C ARG A 604 -17.56 24.95 -22.78
N ALA A 605 -17.86 26.01 -22.03
CA ALA A 605 -19.04 26.02 -21.18
C ALA A 605 -20.32 25.91 -22.02
N PRO A 606 -21.28 25.05 -21.65
CA PRO A 606 -22.60 25.00 -22.29
C PRO A 606 -23.38 26.31 -22.11
N GLU A 607 -24.34 26.54 -22.98
CA GLU A 607 -25.22 27.70 -22.88
C GLU A 607 -26.00 27.70 -21.55
N GLY A 608 -26.04 28.85 -20.87
CA GLY A 608 -26.67 28.98 -19.56
C GLY A 608 -25.77 28.67 -18.37
N PHE A 609 -24.53 28.24 -18.60
CA PHE A 609 -23.53 27.99 -17.54
C PHE A 609 -22.44 29.05 -17.55
N ASP A 610 -22.24 29.72 -16.40
CA ASP A 610 -21.19 30.71 -16.23
C ASP A 610 -19.83 30.02 -16.05
N PRO A 611 -18.84 30.19 -16.95
CA PRO A 611 -17.52 29.61 -16.83
C PRO A 611 -16.74 30.07 -15.59
N GLU A 612 -17.10 31.21 -15.00
CA GLU A 612 -16.49 31.73 -13.75
C GLU A 612 -17.11 31.10 -12.48
N ASP A 613 -18.29 30.46 -12.60
CA ASP A 613 -18.85 29.68 -11.49
C ASP A 613 -17.86 28.62 -11.03
N LYS A 614 -17.69 28.49 -9.72
CA LYS A 614 -16.68 27.58 -9.12
C LYS A 614 -16.85 26.13 -9.57
N ASN A 615 -18.08 25.64 -9.66
CA ASN A 615 -18.36 24.25 -10.04
C ASN A 615 -18.17 24.04 -11.54
N VAL A 616 -18.68 24.97 -12.37
CA VAL A 616 -18.50 24.95 -13.83
C VAL A 616 -17.01 25.04 -14.19
N SER A 617 -16.29 26.00 -13.62
CA SER A 617 -14.84 26.17 -13.81
C SER A 617 -14.04 24.94 -13.40
N ARG A 618 -14.47 24.22 -12.34
CA ARG A 618 -13.87 22.95 -11.92
C ARG A 618 -14.07 21.86 -12.98
N GLN A 619 -15.28 21.73 -13.56
CA GLN A 619 -15.58 20.76 -14.63
C GLN A 619 -14.74 21.07 -15.87
N LEU A 620 -14.75 22.30 -16.36
CA LEU A 620 -13.98 22.69 -17.54
C LEU A 620 -12.47 22.45 -17.36
N ARG A 621 -11.93 22.74 -16.18
CA ARG A 621 -10.51 22.45 -15.87
C ARG A 621 -10.22 20.96 -15.82
N ALA A 622 -11.15 20.12 -15.35
CA ALA A 622 -10.98 18.67 -15.35
C ALA A 622 -10.96 18.13 -16.80
N LEU A 623 -11.95 18.53 -17.60
CA LEU A 623 -12.05 18.16 -19.01
C LEU A 623 -10.82 18.62 -19.83
N SER A 624 -10.30 19.84 -19.58
CA SER A 624 -9.12 20.35 -20.28
C SER A 624 -7.81 19.60 -19.96
N ARG A 625 -7.81 18.76 -18.94
CA ARG A 625 -6.68 17.92 -18.56
C ARG A 625 -6.78 16.49 -19.09
N ALA A 626 -7.92 16.11 -19.62
CA ALA A 626 -8.15 14.81 -20.20
C ALA A 626 -7.77 14.78 -21.70
N ALA A 627 -7.41 13.60 -22.19
CA ALA A 627 -7.06 13.40 -23.59
C ALA A 627 -8.32 13.56 -24.48
N PRO A 628 -8.26 14.38 -25.54
CA PRO A 628 -9.45 14.62 -26.38
C PRO A 628 -10.00 13.36 -27.05
N ALA A 629 -9.13 12.43 -27.45
CA ALA A 629 -9.54 11.14 -28.04
C ALA A 629 -10.31 10.29 -27.01
N SER A 630 -9.77 10.21 -25.77
CA SER A 630 -10.37 9.45 -24.68
C SER A 630 -11.76 9.96 -24.29
N ILE A 631 -11.93 11.30 -24.18
CA ILE A 631 -13.24 11.89 -23.86
C ILE A 631 -14.27 11.56 -24.95
N ARG A 632 -13.92 11.71 -26.23
CA ARG A 632 -14.83 11.40 -27.34
C ARG A 632 -15.23 9.94 -27.35
N LEU A 633 -14.27 9.04 -27.19
CA LEU A 633 -14.52 7.60 -27.17
C LEU A 633 -15.36 7.19 -25.96
N ALA A 634 -14.99 7.64 -24.76
CA ALA A 634 -15.76 7.36 -23.55
C ALA A 634 -17.19 7.89 -23.64
N SER A 635 -17.41 9.09 -24.22
CA SER A 635 -18.76 9.62 -24.45
C SER A 635 -19.57 8.73 -25.39
N ARG A 636 -18.96 8.26 -26.50
CA ARG A 636 -19.61 7.34 -27.45
C ARG A 636 -20.01 6.01 -26.78
N LEU A 637 -19.15 5.44 -25.98
CA LEU A 637 -19.40 4.20 -25.24
C LEU A 637 -20.49 4.37 -24.17
N LEU A 638 -20.48 5.48 -23.42
CA LEU A 638 -21.55 5.81 -22.47
C LEU A 638 -22.91 5.94 -23.18
N ASP A 639 -22.95 6.62 -24.32
CA ASP A 639 -24.19 6.83 -25.08
C ASP A 639 -24.75 5.53 -25.65
N SER A 640 -23.89 4.54 -25.97
CA SER A 640 -24.33 3.22 -26.46
C SER A 640 -25.21 2.48 -25.46
N THR A 641 -25.08 2.77 -24.16
CA THR A 641 -25.85 2.10 -23.09
C THR A 641 -27.37 2.34 -23.21
N ARG A 642 -27.78 3.35 -23.93
CA ARG A 642 -29.22 3.65 -24.18
C ARG A 642 -29.86 2.71 -25.18
N THR A 643 -29.06 2.03 -26.00
CA THR A 643 -29.55 1.22 -27.13
C THR A 643 -29.04 -0.21 -27.11
N THR A 644 -28.11 -0.54 -26.24
CA THR A 644 -27.50 -1.87 -26.11
C THR A 644 -27.77 -2.47 -24.73
N ASP A 645 -27.86 -3.79 -24.65
CA ASP A 645 -27.72 -4.51 -23.39
C ASP A 645 -26.29 -4.47 -22.86
N LEU A 646 -26.06 -5.00 -21.66
CA LEU A 646 -24.75 -4.98 -21.05
C LEU A 646 -23.72 -5.76 -21.86
N ALA A 647 -24.08 -6.97 -22.31
CA ALA A 647 -23.15 -7.84 -23.05
C ALA A 647 -22.69 -7.20 -24.36
N SER A 648 -23.64 -6.66 -25.14
CA SER A 648 -23.32 -5.92 -26.39
C SER A 648 -22.50 -4.66 -26.12
N GLY A 649 -22.78 -3.95 -25.03
CA GLY A 649 -22.00 -2.78 -24.63
C GLY A 649 -20.56 -3.11 -24.24
N LEU A 650 -20.34 -4.23 -23.54
CA LEU A 650 -19.00 -4.71 -23.18
C LEU A 650 -18.18 -5.09 -24.42
N GLU A 651 -18.80 -5.71 -25.43
CA GLU A 651 -18.12 -5.97 -26.71
C GLU A 651 -17.72 -4.67 -27.42
N LEU A 652 -18.55 -3.60 -27.37
CA LEU A 652 -18.16 -2.30 -27.92
C LEU A 652 -16.95 -1.68 -27.20
N GLU A 653 -16.79 -1.92 -25.90
CA GLU A 653 -15.58 -1.51 -25.19
C GLU A 653 -14.35 -2.27 -25.70
N LEU A 654 -14.45 -3.60 -25.88
CA LEU A 654 -13.35 -4.42 -26.41
C LEU A 654 -12.97 -4.02 -27.83
N ASP A 655 -13.96 -3.78 -28.70
CA ASP A 655 -13.73 -3.34 -30.09
C ASP A 655 -13.03 -1.98 -30.18
N ALA A 656 -13.10 -1.16 -29.12
CA ALA A 656 -12.50 0.17 -29.08
C ALA A 656 -11.06 0.19 -28.55
N LEU A 657 -10.50 -0.95 -28.13
CA LEU A 657 -9.15 -1.01 -27.53
C LEU A 657 -8.06 -0.56 -28.51
N ASP A 658 -8.09 -1.07 -29.74
CA ASP A 658 -7.09 -0.70 -30.74
C ASP A 658 -7.15 0.80 -31.09
N GLU A 659 -8.39 1.38 -31.15
CA GLU A 659 -8.59 2.79 -31.42
C GLU A 659 -7.90 3.68 -30.39
N ILE A 660 -7.96 3.31 -29.09
CA ILE A 660 -7.38 4.15 -28.02
C ILE A 660 -5.91 3.87 -27.77
N PHE A 661 -5.48 2.59 -27.67
CA PHE A 661 -4.11 2.25 -27.32
C PHE A 661 -3.11 2.51 -28.43
N SER A 662 -3.55 2.67 -29.70
CA SER A 662 -2.71 3.09 -30.82
C SER A 662 -2.44 4.60 -30.85
N THR A 663 -3.13 5.41 -30.00
CA THR A 663 -2.93 6.86 -29.96
C THR A 663 -1.61 7.25 -29.27
N SER A 664 -1.00 8.34 -29.73
CA SER A 664 0.15 8.94 -29.03
C SER A 664 -0.23 9.45 -27.64
N ASP A 665 -1.48 9.85 -27.44
CA ASP A 665 -2.00 10.38 -26.18
C ASP A 665 -2.13 9.29 -25.11
N ALA A 666 -2.42 8.04 -25.47
CA ALA A 666 -2.43 6.92 -24.53
C ALA A 666 -1.03 6.64 -23.96
N LEU A 667 -0.02 6.53 -24.82
CA LEU A 667 1.36 6.34 -24.38
C LEU A 667 1.87 7.52 -23.55
N GLU A 668 1.56 8.76 -23.97
CA GLU A 668 1.92 9.97 -23.23
C GLU A 668 1.28 10.02 -21.84
N GLY A 669 -0.03 9.80 -21.74
CA GLY A 669 -0.76 9.88 -20.47
C GLY A 669 -0.31 8.82 -19.46
N LEU A 670 -0.16 7.58 -19.91
CA LEU A 670 0.30 6.47 -19.09
C LEU A 670 1.77 6.67 -18.65
N SER A 671 2.66 7.13 -19.56
CA SER A 671 4.06 7.41 -19.22
C SER A 671 4.18 8.58 -18.25
N ALA A 672 3.42 9.66 -18.46
CA ALA A 672 3.40 10.83 -17.59
C ALA A 672 2.98 10.48 -16.15
N LEU A 673 2.02 9.55 -15.99
CA LEU A 673 1.61 9.06 -14.68
C LEU A 673 2.76 8.33 -13.95
N ILE A 674 3.49 7.46 -14.65
CA ILE A 674 4.66 6.75 -14.09
C ILE A 674 5.76 7.74 -13.70
N GLU A 675 6.00 8.74 -14.52
CA GLU A 675 7.05 9.75 -14.34
C GLU A 675 6.66 10.85 -13.34
N GLY A 676 5.39 10.87 -12.87
CA GLY A 676 4.89 11.88 -11.92
C GLY A 676 4.82 13.29 -12.50
N ARG A 677 4.70 13.43 -13.83
CA ARG A 677 4.57 14.71 -14.54
C ARG A 677 3.17 14.91 -15.11
N ARG A 678 2.87 16.10 -15.57
CA ARG A 678 1.63 16.35 -16.32
C ARG A 678 1.79 15.86 -17.76
N PRO A 679 0.75 15.20 -18.33
CA PRO A 679 0.74 14.82 -19.73
C PRO A 679 0.54 16.04 -20.65
N GLU A 680 1.08 15.93 -21.88
CA GLU A 680 0.92 16.90 -22.97
C GLU A 680 0.22 16.22 -24.15
N TYR A 681 -1.10 16.32 -24.21
CA TYR A 681 -1.91 15.67 -25.22
C TYR A 681 -1.89 16.43 -26.56
N LYS A 682 -1.82 15.68 -27.65
CA LYS A 682 -1.84 16.19 -29.03
C LYS A 682 -3.17 15.95 -29.75
N GLY A 683 -4.02 15.10 -29.18
CA GLY A 683 -5.32 14.72 -29.75
C GLY A 683 -5.22 13.70 -30.89
N SER A 684 -4.09 12.95 -30.97
CA SER A 684 -3.81 12.01 -32.04
C SER A 684 -3.38 10.64 -31.52
#